data_d7fb5636edbad6a4d5fa44c7afdc8ea9
#
_entry.id   d7fb5636edbad6a4d5fa44c7afdc8ea9
#
_cell.length_a   1.000
_cell.length_b   1.000
_cell.length_c   1.000
_cell.angle_alpha   90.00
_cell.angle_beta   90.00
_cell.angle_gamma   90.00
#
_symmetry.space_group_name_H-M   'P 1'
#
loop_
_entity.id
_entity.type
_entity.pdbx_description
1 polymer ?
#
loop_
_entity_poly.entity_id
_entity_poly.type
_entity_poly.pdbx_seq_one_letter_code
_entity_poly.pdbx_strand_id
1 'polypeptide(L)'
;MSLTDQARAAEKQRVQEVTEKIAVKITELEEQVGLVQSDVVEIRKHYWDEVTMDMSTAEDAVESIASMRQQSEVLSERERTHRQASKTLGKLRRLVQSPYFGRIDFIERGEREEEAVYLGIASFLDEEAGQYLIYDWRAPISSLYYDFAPGEVAFATPNGTVEGQMVLKRQFVIRDRHIHLMFDTGVTIGDELLKQVLSRSSDAQMKTIVATIQKEQNRIIRNDSAQMLIVQGAAGSGKTSAALQRVAYLLYKHRDKLSSDQMVLFSPNPLFNHYVSTVLPELGEENMQQTTYQAYLEHRLGEMFEVEDSFTQLEYVLTRGGLDHGSEQTPVMEETYEARLSGIYYKSSTAFLAIIEAYKKQLEQMGMLFNPIKFRDKEVLSAARLVERFYSYDSAIRLPNRLELMKEWLLEQLELFAEVEIEEAWVDEEIELLSSDEYHRAYIRLRKMEGGRDSSFDDYDQERHLLARTVLKEHLKPVRSAVKQLKFVDMIGLYGQLFRERAATDKRELIAEKPRYWSEICGRTLEELAQARLPYEDATPFLYLMEAVCGFQTNSAVRHVIIDEAQDYSPFQLAYLKRLFPHCRMTALGDLSQAIYSHASAYSEIDPIAALYGPEQTEVIRLFRSYRSTREIVEFTRGIVPDGDAIEPFTRAGGKPRVIQTSDRGSLHSLLAAEVARLLDEGYASIAIITKTASEAELAHQALTPLLQAPLGRARHPFVSGEGGRIRCRTPL
;
A
#
# COMPACT_ATOMS: atom_id res chain seq x y z
N MET A 1 34.12 -17.57 26.25
CA MET A 1 35.45 -18.03 25.80
C MET A 1 36.11 -16.97 24.98
N SER A 2 37.32 -16.56 25.28
CA SER A 2 38.08 -15.62 24.44
C SER A 2 38.43 -16.33 23.14
N LEU A 3 38.06 -15.72 22.00
CA LEU A 3 38.48 -16.17 20.67
C LEU A 3 40.01 -16.20 20.62
N THR A 4 40.58 -17.30 20.12
CA THR A 4 42.01 -17.40 19.91
C THR A 4 42.44 -16.44 18.81
N ASP A 5 43.62 -15.78 18.96
CA ASP A 5 44.16 -14.89 17.92
C ASP A 5 44.32 -15.60 16.56
N GLN A 6 44.52 -16.91 16.60
CA GLN A 6 44.60 -17.76 15.42
C GLN A 6 43.26 -17.87 14.65
N ALA A 7 42.15 -18.03 15.38
CA ALA A 7 40.82 -18.05 14.75
C ALA A 7 40.49 -16.70 14.11
N ARG A 8 40.88 -15.60 14.74
CA ARG A 8 40.68 -14.25 14.20
C ARG A 8 41.53 -13.98 12.96
N ALA A 9 42.74 -14.49 12.92
CA ALA A 9 43.61 -14.38 11.75
C ALA A 9 43.07 -15.17 10.55
N ALA A 10 42.59 -16.39 10.79
CA ALA A 10 42.00 -17.24 9.74
C ALA A 10 40.74 -16.58 9.12
N GLU A 11 39.82 -16.01 9.96
CA GLU A 11 38.65 -15.34 9.45
C GLU A 11 38.98 -14.04 8.69
N LYS A 12 40.01 -13.30 9.09
CA LYS A 12 40.48 -12.13 8.32
C LYS A 12 40.99 -12.52 6.94
N GLN A 13 41.78 -13.59 6.85
CA GLN A 13 42.23 -14.09 5.58
C GLN A 13 41.08 -14.53 4.69
N ARG A 14 40.10 -15.24 5.25
CA ARG A 14 38.91 -15.65 4.49
C ARG A 14 38.09 -14.45 3.96
N VAL A 15 37.87 -13.39 4.76
CA VAL A 15 37.21 -12.17 4.28
C VAL A 15 37.95 -11.62 3.06
N GLN A 16 39.28 -11.58 3.10
CA GLN A 16 40.09 -11.08 2.00
C GLN A 16 39.93 -11.96 0.74
N GLU A 17 40.08 -13.27 0.87
CA GLU A 17 39.91 -14.23 -0.24
C GLU A 17 38.53 -14.14 -0.88
N VAL A 18 37.47 -14.10 -0.08
CA VAL A 18 36.09 -14.02 -0.59
C VAL A 18 35.83 -12.67 -1.26
N THR A 19 36.29 -11.55 -0.67
CA THR A 19 36.10 -10.22 -1.27
C THR A 19 36.88 -10.03 -2.55
N GLU A 20 38.07 -10.66 -2.70
CA GLU A 20 38.84 -10.67 -3.95
C GLU A 20 38.10 -11.44 -5.05
N LYS A 21 37.58 -12.63 -4.76
CA LYS A 21 36.75 -13.40 -5.72
C LYS A 21 35.49 -12.66 -6.16
N ILE A 22 34.80 -12.01 -5.22
CA ILE A 22 33.63 -11.17 -5.53
C ILE A 22 34.04 -10.00 -6.43
N ALA A 23 35.19 -9.35 -6.16
CA ALA A 23 35.67 -8.21 -6.96
C ALA A 23 35.99 -8.62 -8.41
N VAL A 24 36.61 -9.80 -8.63
CA VAL A 24 36.83 -10.35 -9.97
C VAL A 24 35.50 -10.55 -10.70
N LYS A 25 34.50 -11.17 -10.05
CA LYS A 25 33.18 -11.39 -10.64
C LYS A 25 32.43 -10.09 -10.96
N ILE A 26 32.62 -9.05 -10.14
CA ILE A 26 32.07 -7.70 -10.42
C ILE A 26 32.64 -7.17 -11.73
N THR A 27 33.98 -7.26 -11.93
CA THR A 27 34.63 -6.78 -13.16
C THR A 27 34.11 -7.50 -14.39
N GLU A 28 33.99 -8.82 -14.34
CA GLU A 28 33.42 -9.64 -15.43
C GLU A 28 32.00 -9.24 -15.80
N LEU A 29 31.15 -9.03 -14.77
CA LEU A 29 29.73 -8.60 -14.96
C LEU A 29 29.62 -7.16 -15.43
N GLU A 30 30.52 -6.26 -15.05
CA GLU A 30 30.54 -4.87 -15.54
C GLU A 30 30.83 -4.84 -17.05
N GLU A 31 31.75 -5.64 -17.51
CA GLU A 31 32.02 -5.80 -18.94
C GLU A 31 30.82 -6.38 -19.69
N GLN A 32 30.20 -7.44 -19.15
CA GLN A 32 29.00 -8.04 -19.76
C GLN A 32 27.81 -7.07 -19.80
N VAL A 33 27.56 -6.33 -18.72
CA VAL A 33 26.47 -5.33 -18.66
C VAL A 33 26.72 -4.23 -19.68
N GLY A 34 27.96 -3.76 -19.81
CA GLY A 34 28.34 -2.74 -20.79
C GLY A 34 28.10 -3.21 -22.25
N LEU A 35 28.49 -4.46 -22.57
CA LEU A 35 28.23 -5.03 -23.88
C LEU A 35 26.73 -5.17 -24.18
N VAL A 36 25.96 -5.77 -23.28
CA VAL A 36 24.52 -5.95 -23.49
C VAL A 36 23.78 -4.61 -23.55
N GLN A 37 24.23 -3.61 -22.80
CA GLN A 37 23.68 -2.25 -22.88
C GLN A 37 23.93 -1.62 -24.26
N SER A 38 25.13 -1.83 -24.82
CA SER A 38 25.45 -1.38 -26.18
C SER A 38 24.56 -2.04 -27.21
N ASP A 39 24.37 -3.37 -27.12
CA ASP A 39 23.48 -4.14 -27.99
C ASP A 39 22.04 -3.63 -27.94
N VAL A 40 21.49 -3.38 -26.74
CA VAL A 40 20.13 -2.84 -26.56
C VAL A 40 19.99 -1.47 -27.20
N VAL A 41 20.98 -0.59 -27.05
CA VAL A 41 21.00 0.74 -27.68
C VAL A 41 21.07 0.64 -29.20
N GLU A 42 21.89 -0.28 -29.73
CA GLU A 42 22.04 -0.51 -31.17
C GLU A 42 20.73 -1.06 -31.77
N ILE A 43 20.16 -2.10 -31.17
CA ILE A 43 18.86 -2.65 -31.60
C ILE A 43 17.77 -1.58 -31.58
N ARG A 44 17.70 -0.74 -30.55
CA ARG A 44 16.71 0.36 -30.49
C ARG A 44 16.91 1.42 -31.55
N LYS A 45 18.17 1.74 -31.91
CA LYS A 45 18.47 2.71 -32.96
C LYS A 45 18.07 2.21 -34.35
N HIS A 46 18.31 0.94 -34.62
CA HIS A 46 18.08 0.33 -35.93
C HIS A 46 16.78 -0.46 -36.01
N TYR A 47 15.95 -0.41 -34.97
CA TYR A 47 14.69 -1.18 -34.88
C TYR A 47 13.80 -1.02 -36.10
N TRP A 48 13.67 0.23 -36.58
CA TRP A 48 12.82 0.55 -37.74
C TRP A 48 13.56 0.37 -39.10
N ASP A 49 14.87 0.26 -39.09
CA ASP A 49 15.65 0.00 -40.29
C ASP A 49 15.65 -1.51 -40.65
N GLU A 50 15.56 -2.36 -39.62
CA GLU A 50 15.51 -3.82 -39.78
C GLU A 50 14.09 -4.38 -39.96
N VAL A 51 13.08 -3.60 -39.61
CA VAL A 51 11.67 -3.97 -39.79
C VAL A 51 11.16 -3.37 -41.10
N THR A 52 11.11 -4.19 -42.16
CA THR A 52 10.52 -3.79 -43.44
C THR A 52 9.00 -3.69 -43.27
N MET A 53 8.47 -2.49 -43.33
CA MET A 53 7.02 -2.27 -43.29
C MET A 53 6.48 -2.23 -44.73
N ASP A 54 6.00 -3.35 -45.23
CA ASP A 54 5.22 -3.42 -46.45
C ASP A 54 3.82 -3.93 -46.10
N MET A 55 2.81 -3.10 -46.39
CA MET A 55 1.40 -3.38 -46.16
C MET A 55 0.63 -3.42 -47.49
N SER A 56 1.34 -3.57 -48.60
CA SER A 56 0.73 -3.49 -49.94
C SER A 56 -0.14 -4.70 -50.26
N THR A 57 0.20 -5.88 -49.72
CA THR A 57 -0.65 -7.08 -49.84
C THR A 57 -0.90 -7.71 -48.46
N ALA A 58 -1.84 -8.63 -48.37
CA ALA A 58 -2.14 -9.35 -47.14
C ALA A 58 -0.96 -10.27 -46.71
N GLU A 59 -0.20 -10.78 -47.63
CA GLU A 59 0.99 -11.60 -47.38
C GLU A 59 2.15 -10.76 -46.84
N ASP A 60 2.41 -9.61 -47.47
CA ASP A 60 3.46 -8.66 -47.02
C ASP A 60 3.15 -8.09 -45.62
N ALA A 61 1.88 -7.84 -45.31
CA ALA A 61 1.45 -7.40 -44.00
C ALA A 61 1.71 -8.47 -42.91
N VAL A 62 1.48 -9.76 -43.23
CA VAL A 62 1.77 -10.87 -42.31
C VAL A 62 3.28 -11.01 -42.08
N GLU A 63 4.09 -10.86 -43.11
CA GLU A 63 5.56 -10.94 -43.03
C GLU A 63 6.12 -9.75 -42.24
N SER A 64 5.61 -8.54 -42.46
CA SER A 64 5.94 -7.34 -41.69
C SER A 64 5.60 -7.48 -40.21
N ILE A 65 4.44 -8.04 -39.86
CA ILE A 65 4.05 -8.32 -38.48
C ILE A 65 4.95 -9.39 -37.84
N ALA A 66 5.31 -10.43 -38.58
CA ALA A 66 6.21 -11.47 -38.09
C ALA A 66 7.62 -10.92 -37.81
N SER A 67 8.16 -10.07 -38.69
CA SER A 67 9.44 -9.38 -38.52
C SER A 67 9.44 -8.46 -37.30
N MET A 68 8.38 -7.64 -37.12
CA MET A 68 8.23 -6.80 -35.93
C MET A 68 8.21 -7.61 -34.65
N ARG A 69 7.49 -8.73 -34.67
CA ARG A 69 7.40 -9.61 -33.50
C ARG A 69 8.74 -10.23 -33.15
N GLN A 70 9.48 -10.71 -34.14
CA GLN A 70 10.80 -11.28 -33.96
C GLN A 70 11.79 -10.26 -33.36
N GLN A 71 11.84 -9.04 -33.90
CA GLN A 71 12.71 -7.97 -33.37
C GLN A 71 12.29 -7.55 -31.95
N SER A 72 11.01 -7.50 -31.67
CA SER A 72 10.50 -7.22 -30.31
C SER A 72 10.88 -8.32 -29.32
N GLU A 73 10.86 -9.58 -29.72
CA GLU A 73 11.29 -10.71 -28.89
C GLU A 73 12.79 -10.66 -28.59
N VAL A 74 13.62 -10.37 -29.58
CA VAL A 74 15.09 -10.21 -29.43
C VAL A 74 15.39 -9.04 -28.47
N LEU A 75 14.78 -7.88 -28.68
CA LEU A 75 14.94 -6.72 -27.80
C LEU A 75 14.54 -7.05 -26.35
N SER A 76 13.38 -7.68 -26.18
CA SER A 76 12.86 -8.08 -24.87
C SER A 76 13.80 -9.07 -24.15
N GLU A 77 14.41 -10.02 -24.88
CA GLU A 77 15.39 -10.96 -24.32
C GLU A 77 16.66 -10.24 -23.88
N ARG A 78 17.20 -9.33 -24.69
CA ARG A 78 18.39 -8.53 -24.35
C ARG A 78 18.14 -7.60 -23.16
N GLU A 79 17.00 -6.93 -23.13
CA GLU A 79 16.61 -6.10 -21.97
C GLU A 79 16.47 -6.93 -20.69
N ARG A 80 15.91 -8.13 -20.78
CA ARG A 80 15.82 -9.07 -19.64
C ARG A 80 17.19 -9.49 -19.14
N THR A 81 18.09 -9.85 -20.06
CA THR A 81 19.47 -10.23 -19.74
C THR A 81 20.23 -9.08 -19.08
N HIS A 82 20.14 -7.86 -19.65
CA HIS A 82 20.73 -6.65 -19.07
C HIS A 82 20.19 -6.38 -17.66
N ARG A 83 18.88 -6.46 -17.47
CA ARG A 83 18.23 -6.25 -16.16
C ARG A 83 18.71 -7.29 -15.13
N GLN A 84 18.79 -8.55 -15.53
CA GLN A 84 19.27 -9.64 -14.68
C GLN A 84 20.73 -9.44 -14.26
N ALA A 85 21.62 -9.16 -15.21
CA ALA A 85 23.03 -8.91 -14.95
C ALA A 85 23.25 -7.67 -14.08
N SER A 86 22.51 -6.57 -14.34
CA SER A 86 22.55 -5.36 -13.53
C SER A 86 22.10 -5.58 -12.08
N LYS A 87 21.06 -6.41 -11.87
CA LYS A 87 20.62 -6.82 -10.54
C LYS A 87 21.69 -7.61 -9.80
N THR A 88 22.31 -8.58 -10.48
CA THR A 88 23.39 -9.40 -9.90
C THR A 88 24.58 -8.53 -9.53
N LEU A 89 24.98 -7.62 -10.42
CA LEU A 89 26.05 -6.66 -10.17
C LEU A 89 25.77 -5.78 -8.94
N GLY A 90 24.54 -5.27 -8.83
CA GLY A 90 24.11 -4.50 -7.65
C GLY A 90 24.21 -5.30 -6.34
N LYS A 91 23.85 -6.58 -6.34
CA LYS A 91 24.00 -7.48 -5.18
C LYS A 91 25.47 -7.71 -4.83
N LEU A 92 26.33 -7.98 -5.80
CA LEU A 92 27.76 -8.22 -5.58
C LEU A 92 28.51 -6.99 -5.09
N ARG A 93 28.18 -5.79 -5.59
CA ARG A 93 28.76 -4.53 -5.10
C ARG A 93 28.45 -4.27 -3.62
N ARG A 94 27.31 -4.74 -3.13
CA ARG A 94 26.97 -4.68 -1.71
C ARG A 94 27.68 -5.76 -0.93
N LEU A 95 27.72 -6.97 -1.48
CA LEU A 95 28.31 -8.15 -0.84
C LEU A 95 29.82 -7.97 -0.62
N VAL A 96 30.55 -7.34 -1.55
CA VAL A 96 31.99 -7.09 -1.44
C VAL A 96 32.37 -6.20 -0.24
N GLN A 97 31.48 -5.31 0.20
CA GLN A 97 31.72 -4.46 1.36
C GLN A 97 31.52 -5.18 2.70
N SER A 98 30.59 -6.15 2.72
CA SER A 98 30.25 -6.95 3.89
C SER A 98 29.78 -8.34 3.41
N PRO A 99 30.72 -9.28 3.16
CA PRO A 99 30.39 -10.52 2.49
C PRO A 99 29.45 -11.41 3.30
N TYR A 100 29.61 -11.47 4.62
CA TYR A 100 28.78 -12.26 5.50
C TYR A 100 28.71 -11.64 6.90
N PHE A 101 27.70 -12.04 7.65
CA PHE A 101 27.44 -11.57 9.03
C PHE A 101 27.38 -12.72 10.03
N GLY A 102 27.29 -13.97 9.57
CA GLY A 102 27.20 -15.15 10.41
C GLY A 102 27.96 -16.33 9.82
N ARG A 103 28.36 -17.26 10.67
CA ARG A 103 28.90 -18.57 10.34
C ARG A 103 28.26 -19.59 11.27
N ILE A 104 27.88 -20.72 10.73
CA ILE A 104 27.57 -21.94 11.46
C ILE A 104 28.47 -23.05 10.97
N ASP A 105 28.99 -23.88 11.88
CA ASP A 105 29.65 -25.12 11.51
C ASP A 105 28.67 -26.26 11.81
N PHE A 106 28.33 -27.03 10.77
CA PHE A 106 27.27 -28.01 10.79
C PHE A 106 27.80 -29.36 10.33
N ILE A 107 27.39 -30.42 11.03
CA ILE A 107 27.67 -31.81 10.69
C ILE A 107 26.33 -32.50 10.45
N GLU A 108 26.08 -32.91 9.22
CA GLU A 108 24.85 -33.65 8.87
C GLU A 108 24.87 -35.04 9.49
N ARG A 109 23.69 -35.51 9.89
CA ARG A 109 23.53 -36.82 10.54
C ARG A 109 23.92 -37.97 9.60
N GLY A 110 24.98 -38.67 9.95
CA GLY A 110 25.54 -39.73 9.14
C GLY A 110 26.82 -39.37 8.40
N GLU A 111 27.18 -38.11 8.36
CA GLU A 111 28.44 -37.61 7.81
C GLU A 111 29.46 -37.35 8.91
N ARG A 112 30.75 -37.26 8.53
CA ARG A 112 31.87 -36.98 9.45
C ARG A 112 32.52 -35.63 9.19
N GLU A 113 32.22 -35.03 8.05
CA GLU A 113 32.81 -33.77 7.64
C GLU A 113 32.02 -32.61 8.21
N GLU A 114 32.72 -31.64 8.74
CA GLU A 114 32.20 -30.39 9.25
C GLU A 114 32.11 -29.36 8.12
N GLU A 115 30.90 -28.91 7.79
CA GLU A 115 30.66 -27.88 6.80
C GLU A 115 30.58 -26.50 7.44
N ALA A 116 31.43 -25.55 7.02
CA ALA A 116 31.39 -24.17 7.45
C ALA A 116 30.49 -23.34 6.54
N VAL A 117 29.29 -23.02 6.99
CA VAL A 117 28.26 -22.27 6.26
C VAL A 117 28.31 -20.80 6.65
N TYR A 118 28.70 -19.94 5.71
CA TYR A 118 28.76 -18.48 5.91
C TYR A 118 27.50 -17.81 5.35
N LEU A 119 26.87 -16.97 6.14
CA LEU A 119 25.58 -16.36 5.85
C LEU A 119 25.73 -14.88 5.49
N GLY A 120 25.25 -14.52 4.30
CA GLY A 120 25.25 -13.15 3.79
C GLY A 120 23.88 -12.69 3.29
N ILE A 121 23.85 -11.49 2.73
CA ILE A 121 22.62 -10.90 2.14
C ILE A 121 22.25 -11.52 0.79
N ALA A 122 23.16 -12.27 0.16
CA ALA A 122 22.96 -13.01 -1.06
C ALA A 122 23.94 -14.20 -1.13
N SER A 123 23.60 -15.23 -1.91
CA SER A 123 24.54 -16.33 -2.16
C SER A 123 25.65 -15.92 -3.12
N PHE A 124 26.84 -16.45 -2.89
CA PHE A 124 27.97 -16.35 -3.81
C PHE A 124 28.59 -17.73 -4.03
N LEU A 125 28.48 -18.21 -5.27
CA LEU A 125 29.05 -19.50 -5.74
C LEU A 125 30.42 -19.24 -6.34
N ASP A 126 31.41 -20.00 -5.91
CA ASP A 126 32.68 -20.14 -6.60
C ASP A 126 32.48 -21.15 -7.75
N GLU A 127 32.40 -20.65 -8.98
CA GLU A 127 32.12 -21.48 -10.16
C GLU A 127 33.28 -22.46 -10.47
N GLU A 128 34.51 -22.09 -10.12
CA GLU A 128 35.69 -22.95 -10.33
C GLU A 128 35.72 -24.13 -9.33
N ALA A 129 35.41 -23.85 -8.07
CA ALA A 129 35.41 -24.88 -7.03
C ALA A 129 34.06 -25.62 -6.94
N GLY A 130 32.98 -25.10 -7.54
CA GLY A 130 31.63 -25.64 -7.45
C GLY A 130 31.01 -25.54 -6.04
N GLN A 131 31.52 -24.63 -5.21
CA GLN A 131 31.11 -24.51 -3.79
C GLN A 131 30.55 -23.13 -3.47
N TYR A 132 29.54 -23.09 -2.62
CA TYR A 132 29.03 -21.83 -2.09
C TYR A 132 30.02 -21.28 -1.07
N LEU A 133 30.59 -20.10 -1.33
CA LEU A 133 31.40 -19.35 -0.37
C LEU A 133 30.52 -18.56 0.61
N ILE A 134 29.33 -18.15 0.18
CA ILE A 134 28.35 -17.43 0.99
C ILE A 134 26.96 -18.00 0.66
N TYR A 135 26.18 -18.29 1.69
CA TYR A 135 24.79 -18.69 1.60
C TYR A 135 23.88 -17.47 1.88
N ASP A 136 22.84 -17.36 1.07
CA ASP A 136 21.80 -16.35 1.32
C ASP A 136 21.10 -16.60 2.66
N TRP A 137 20.87 -15.58 3.44
CA TRP A 137 20.17 -15.66 4.75
C TRP A 137 18.78 -16.29 4.65
N ARG A 138 18.17 -16.26 3.48
CA ARG A 138 16.85 -16.83 3.18
C ARG A 138 16.90 -18.33 2.87
N ALA A 139 18.05 -18.87 2.57
CA ALA A 139 18.22 -20.28 2.25
C ALA A 139 17.73 -21.19 3.41
N PRO A 140 17.25 -22.41 3.12
CA PRO A 140 16.77 -23.33 4.16
C PRO A 140 17.76 -23.54 5.29
N ILE A 141 19.02 -23.85 5.00
CA ILE A 141 20.08 -24.07 5.98
C ILE A 141 20.34 -22.86 6.87
N SER A 142 20.11 -21.64 6.35
CA SER A 142 20.30 -20.40 7.10
C SER A 142 19.31 -20.25 8.27
N SER A 143 18.20 -21.03 8.30
CA SER A 143 17.28 -21.04 9.44
C SER A 143 17.94 -21.52 10.72
N LEU A 144 18.95 -22.40 10.61
CA LEU A 144 19.70 -22.89 11.75
C LEU A 144 20.32 -21.76 12.56
N TYR A 145 20.85 -20.75 11.88
CA TYR A 145 21.45 -19.59 12.53
C TYR A 145 20.45 -18.79 13.39
N TYR A 146 19.19 -18.70 12.98
CA TYR A 146 18.18 -17.89 13.66
C TYR A 146 17.43 -18.66 14.75
N ASP A 147 17.18 -19.95 14.51
CA ASP A 147 16.26 -20.74 15.32
C ASP A 147 16.93 -21.55 16.44
N PHE A 148 18.26 -21.85 16.30
CA PHE A 148 18.96 -22.79 17.16
C PHE A 148 20.22 -22.21 17.81
N ALA A 149 20.60 -22.85 18.92
CA ALA A 149 21.92 -22.78 19.53
C ALA A 149 22.80 -23.92 19.06
N PRO A 150 24.11 -23.89 19.29
CA PRO A 150 24.98 -25.06 19.13
C PRO A 150 24.39 -26.29 19.86
N GLY A 151 24.36 -27.43 19.18
CA GLY A 151 23.72 -28.66 19.63
C GLY A 151 23.03 -29.40 18.50
N GLU A 152 22.09 -30.29 18.82
CA GLU A 152 21.26 -30.97 17.84
C GLU A 152 20.29 -29.99 17.16
N VAL A 153 20.24 -30.04 15.83
CA VAL A 153 19.46 -29.11 15.01
C VAL A 153 18.84 -29.82 13.82
N ALA A 154 17.74 -29.23 13.29
CA ALA A 154 17.09 -29.73 12.08
C ALA A 154 16.50 -28.58 11.27
N PHE A 155 16.51 -28.69 9.93
CA PHE A 155 15.87 -27.73 9.06
C PHE A 155 15.13 -28.40 7.90
N ALA A 156 14.04 -27.77 7.47
CA ALA A 156 13.22 -28.28 6.37
C ALA A 156 13.81 -27.86 5.00
N THR A 157 13.89 -28.82 4.10
CA THR A 157 14.24 -28.60 2.69
C THR A 157 13.09 -29.06 1.79
N PRO A 158 13.06 -28.72 0.50
CA PRO A 158 12.06 -29.26 -0.43
C PRO A 158 12.06 -30.80 -0.50
N ASN A 159 13.18 -31.45 -0.18
CA ASN A 159 13.36 -32.91 -0.25
C ASN A 159 13.12 -33.61 1.09
N GLY A 160 12.81 -32.89 2.15
CA GLY A 160 12.59 -33.43 3.49
C GLY A 160 13.31 -32.66 4.57
N THR A 161 13.34 -33.21 5.79
CA THR A 161 14.04 -32.59 6.93
C THR A 161 15.46 -33.13 7.01
N VAL A 162 16.42 -32.23 7.09
CA VAL A 162 17.85 -32.53 7.33
C VAL A 162 18.12 -32.34 8.81
N GLU A 163 18.66 -33.38 9.46
CA GLU A 163 19.05 -33.38 10.88
C GLU A 163 20.57 -33.41 11.01
N GLY A 164 21.09 -32.82 12.08
CA GLY A 164 22.54 -32.81 12.32
C GLY A 164 22.90 -32.10 13.61
N GLN A 165 24.18 -31.81 13.76
CA GLN A 165 24.76 -31.11 14.91
C GLN A 165 25.40 -29.80 14.49
N MET A 166 24.97 -28.70 15.10
CA MET A 166 25.66 -27.41 14.99
C MET A 166 26.76 -27.34 16.05
N VAL A 167 28.00 -27.26 15.59
CA VAL A 167 29.18 -27.22 16.47
C VAL A 167 29.54 -25.80 16.86
N LEU A 168 29.43 -24.87 15.92
CA LEU A 168 29.77 -23.47 16.12
C LEU A 168 28.66 -22.56 15.58
N LYS A 169 28.42 -21.47 16.28
CA LYS A 169 27.65 -20.34 15.79
C LYS A 169 28.40 -19.05 16.08
N ARG A 170 28.86 -18.39 15.01
CA ARG A 170 29.74 -17.20 15.09
C ARG A 170 29.06 -16.03 14.38
N GLN A 171 29.22 -14.86 14.96
CA GLN A 171 28.67 -13.61 14.47
C GLN A 171 29.78 -12.63 14.11
N PHE A 172 29.57 -11.86 13.03
CA PHE A 172 30.51 -10.89 12.51
C PHE A 172 29.87 -9.52 12.32
N VAL A 173 30.66 -8.47 12.52
CA VAL A 173 30.42 -7.14 12.00
C VAL A 173 31.55 -6.81 11.05
N ILE A 174 31.27 -6.89 9.74
CA ILE A 174 32.24 -6.58 8.69
C ILE A 174 31.80 -5.29 8.01
N ARG A 175 32.73 -4.33 7.90
CA ARG A 175 32.52 -3.06 7.19
C ARG A 175 33.76 -2.78 6.36
N ASP A 176 33.54 -2.27 5.17
CA ASP A 176 34.62 -1.92 4.25
C ASP A 176 35.69 -3.02 4.13
N ARG A 177 35.24 -4.28 4.03
CA ARG A 177 36.06 -5.51 3.95
C ARG A 177 36.87 -5.82 5.21
N HIS A 178 36.61 -5.17 6.36
CA HIS A 178 37.30 -5.38 7.61
C HIS A 178 36.38 -5.91 8.71
N ILE A 179 36.86 -6.91 9.46
CA ILE A 179 36.15 -7.43 10.65
C ILE A 179 36.33 -6.45 11.79
N HIS A 180 35.26 -5.76 12.18
CA HIS A 180 35.22 -4.89 13.35
C HIS A 180 34.96 -5.67 14.64
N LEU A 181 34.00 -6.61 14.58
CA LEU A 181 33.63 -7.47 15.72
C LEU A 181 33.45 -8.90 15.22
N MET A 182 33.82 -9.83 16.11
CA MET A 182 33.65 -11.27 15.92
C MET A 182 33.48 -11.93 17.28
N PHE A 183 32.44 -12.74 17.43
CA PHE A 183 32.20 -13.46 18.70
C PHE A 183 31.33 -14.70 18.44
N ASP A 184 31.53 -15.72 19.31
CA ASP A 184 30.73 -16.94 19.27
C ASP A 184 29.50 -16.77 20.17
N THR A 185 28.34 -17.20 19.69
CA THR A 185 27.03 -16.94 20.32
C THR A 185 26.31 -18.21 20.70
N GLY A 186 25.51 -18.12 21.80
CA GLY A 186 24.50 -19.13 22.14
C GLY A 186 23.16 -18.93 21.38
N VAL A 187 22.03 -19.19 22.05
CA VAL A 187 20.67 -19.21 21.46
C VAL A 187 20.20 -17.85 20.94
N THR A 188 20.58 -16.76 21.60
CA THR A 188 20.21 -15.39 21.25
C THR A 188 21.34 -14.68 20.53
N ILE A 189 21.02 -13.97 19.46
CA ILE A 189 21.91 -13.00 18.84
C ILE A 189 22.34 -12.05 19.96
N GLY A 190 23.67 -11.97 20.21
CA GLY A 190 24.19 -11.31 21.40
C GLY A 190 23.65 -9.90 21.56
N ASP A 191 23.13 -9.61 22.75
CA ASP A 191 22.63 -8.29 23.15
C ASP A 191 23.64 -7.18 22.85
N GLU A 192 24.94 -7.50 22.80
CA GLU A 192 26.04 -6.60 22.49
C GLU A 192 25.98 -6.03 21.07
N LEU A 193 25.68 -6.88 20.04
CA LEU A 193 25.53 -6.43 18.66
C LEU A 193 24.28 -5.57 18.52
N LEU A 194 23.18 -6.02 19.09
CA LEU A 194 21.91 -5.30 19.05
C LEU A 194 22.04 -3.94 19.76
N LYS A 195 22.74 -3.86 20.88
CA LYS A 195 23.09 -2.60 21.58
C LYS A 195 23.91 -1.67 20.69
N GLN A 196 24.93 -2.17 20.01
CA GLN A 196 25.77 -1.35 19.11
C GLN A 196 24.99 -0.85 17.88
N VAL A 197 24.09 -1.65 17.35
CA VAL A 197 23.22 -1.28 16.21
C VAL A 197 22.22 -0.22 16.63
N LEU A 198 21.59 -0.39 17.79
CA LEU A 198 20.57 0.52 18.31
C LEU A 198 21.15 1.80 18.94
N SER A 199 22.43 1.80 19.34
CA SER A 199 23.08 2.96 19.97
C SER A 199 23.62 3.99 18.99
N ARG A 200 23.76 3.67 17.72
CA ARG A 200 24.20 4.60 16.66
C ARG A 200 23.00 5.15 15.93
N SER A 201 22.99 6.48 15.70
CA SER A 201 21.95 7.22 15.00
C SER A 201 21.51 6.58 13.66
N SER A 202 20.33 6.91 13.21
CA SER A 202 19.51 6.38 12.13
C SER A 202 20.18 6.05 10.78
N ASP A 203 21.42 6.44 10.56
CA ASP A 203 22.17 6.17 9.31
C ASP A 203 22.95 4.83 9.30
N ALA A 204 22.99 4.10 10.41
CA ALA A 204 23.62 2.77 10.46
C ALA A 204 22.62 1.70 10.02
N GLN A 205 22.26 1.83 8.84
CA GLN A 205 21.63 1.01 7.80
C GLN A 205 21.51 -0.50 8.07
N MET A 206 20.40 -0.97 7.68
CA MET A 206 19.77 -2.27 7.42
C MET A 206 20.66 -3.50 7.20
N LYS A 207 21.92 -3.36 6.80
CA LYS A 207 22.87 -4.50 6.71
C LYS A 207 22.98 -5.27 8.02
N THR A 208 22.70 -4.58 9.13
CA THR A 208 22.71 -5.15 10.48
C THR A 208 21.34 -5.74 10.85
N ILE A 209 20.27 -5.38 10.15
CA ILE A 209 18.91 -5.86 10.47
C ILE A 209 18.80 -7.37 10.22
N VAL A 210 19.33 -7.88 9.10
CA VAL A 210 19.31 -9.31 8.81
C VAL A 210 20.15 -10.11 9.82
N ALA A 211 21.26 -9.54 10.31
CA ALA A 211 22.10 -10.17 11.32
C ALA A 211 21.44 -10.21 12.71
N THR A 212 20.40 -9.42 12.94
CA THR A 212 19.73 -9.27 14.25
C THR A 212 18.33 -9.86 14.29
N ILE A 213 17.93 -10.61 13.28
CA ILE A 213 16.62 -11.31 13.27
C ILE A 213 16.55 -12.25 14.48
N GLN A 214 15.51 -12.05 15.28
CA GLN A 214 15.23 -12.91 16.43
C GLN A 214 14.43 -14.15 16.01
N LYS A 215 14.46 -15.20 16.81
CA LYS A 215 13.72 -16.44 16.55
C LYS A 215 12.23 -16.21 16.27
N GLU A 216 11.60 -15.34 17.07
CA GLU A 216 10.18 -14.99 16.90
C GLU A 216 9.92 -14.28 15.57
N GLN A 217 10.81 -13.37 15.17
CA GLN A 217 10.74 -12.70 13.87
C GLN A 217 10.98 -13.68 12.71
N ASN A 218 11.93 -14.62 12.86
CA ASN A 218 12.19 -15.64 11.86
C ASN A 218 10.96 -16.52 11.59
N ARG A 219 10.18 -16.82 12.63
CA ARG A 219 8.90 -17.52 12.48
C ARG A 219 7.91 -16.73 11.62
N ILE A 220 7.82 -15.40 11.78
CA ILE A 220 6.98 -14.53 10.95
C ILE A 220 7.48 -14.53 9.50
N ILE A 221 8.77 -14.35 9.32
CA ILE A 221 9.44 -14.25 8.02
C ILE A 221 9.20 -15.50 7.18
N ARG A 222 9.39 -16.67 7.79
CA ARG A 222 9.33 -17.98 7.10
C ARG A 222 7.94 -18.63 7.09
N ASN A 223 6.95 -18.02 7.71
CA ASN A 223 5.58 -18.53 7.65
C ASN A 223 5.06 -18.50 6.21
N ASP A 224 4.68 -19.64 5.68
CA ASP A 224 4.18 -19.78 4.30
C ASP A 224 2.87 -20.60 4.24
N SER A 225 2.34 -21.02 5.39
CA SER A 225 1.12 -21.81 5.49
C SER A 225 -0.14 -20.97 5.64
N ALA A 226 -0.07 -19.88 6.42
CA ALA A 226 -1.24 -19.07 6.75
C ALA A 226 -1.76 -18.28 5.54
N GLN A 227 -3.09 -18.30 5.35
CA GLN A 227 -3.77 -17.41 4.43
C GLN A 227 -3.85 -15.98 5.01
N MET A 228 -4.09 -15.90 6.32
CA MET A 228 -4.05 -14.69 7.11
C MET A 228 -3.02 -14.82 8.23
N LEU A 229 -1.98 -13.99 8.22
CA LEU A 229 -1.00 -13.90 9.29
C LEU A 229 -1.21 -12.59 10.06
N ILE A 230 -1.54 -12.70 11.34
CA ILE A 230 -1.67 -11.55 12.24
C ILE A 230 -0.42 -11.50 13.12
N VAL A 231 0.29 -10.39 13.06
CA VAL A 231 1.46 -10.12 13.89
C VAL A 231 1.11 -9.03 14.89
N GLN A 232 0.89 -9.44 16.12
CA GLN A 232 0.66 -8.54 17.23
C GLN A 232 1.96 -8.31 18.00
N GLY A 233 2.31 -7.08 18.31
CA GLY A 233 3.52 -6.82 19.08
C GLY A 233 3.59 -5.42 19.62
N ALA A 234 4.27 -5.27 20.74
CA ALA A 234 4.50 -3.98 21.39
C ALA A 234 5.21 -2.97 20.47
N ALA A 235 5.11 -1.69 20.81
CA ALA A 235 5.86 -0.63 20.16
C ALA A 235 7.37 -0.96 20.14
N GLY A 236 7.96 -0.89 18.94
CA GLY A 236 9.40 -1.16 18.79
C GLY A 236 9.80 -2.64 18.83
N SER A 237 8.88 -3.59 18.74
CA SER A 237 9.18 -5.03 18.63
C SER A 237 9.74 -5.48 17.28
N GLY A 238 9.78 -4.58 16.29
CA GLY A 238 10.30 -4.87 14.95
C GLY A 238 9.29 -5.48 13.99
N LYS A 239 7.99 -5.33 14.21
CA LYS A 239 6.90 -5.82 13.34
C LYS A 239 7.13 -5.48 11.86
N THR A 240 7.29 -4.21 11.58
CA THR A 240 7.47 -3.70 10.21
C THR A 240 8.75 -4.22 9.55
N SER A 241 9.86 -4.29 10.31
CA SER A 241 11.11 -4.88 9.81
C SER A 241 10.92 -6.36 9.47
N ALA A 242 10.26 -7.13 10.33
CA ALA A 242 9.94 -8.54 10.09
C ALA A 242 9.04 -8.72 8.87
N ALA A 243 8.09 -7.80 8.63
CA ALA A 243 7.23 -7.83 7.45
C ALA A 243 8.01 -7.58 6.15
N LEU A 244 8.91 -6.60 6.11
CA LEU A 244 9.74 -6.34 4.94
C LEU A 244 10.72 -7.49 4.65
N GLN A 245 11.29 -8.08 5.70
CA GLN A 245 12.11 -9.28 5.59
C GLN A 245 11.28 -10.48 5.10
N ARG A 246 10.02 -10.61 5.54
CA ARG A 246 9.08 -11.60 5.02
C ARG A 246 8.81 -11.41 3.52
N VAL A 247 8.58 -10.17 3.09
CA VAL A 247 8.44 -9.84 1.65
C VAL A 247 9.65 -10.35 0.88
N ALA A 248 10.86 -9.98 1.33
CA ALA A 248 12.10 -10.41 0.70
C ALA A 248 12.26 -11.95 0.70
N TYR A 249 11.86 -12.61 1.78
CA TYR A 249 11.87 -14.07 1.87
C TYR A 249 10.88 -14.72 0.89
N LEU A 250 9.65 -14.23 0.81
CA LEU A 250 8.62 -14.77 -0.08
C LEU A 250 9.00 -14.59 -1.55
N LEU A 251 9.54 -13.42 -1.93
CA LEU A 251 10.06 -13.16 -3.28
C LEU A 251 11.23 -14.10 -3.63
N TYR A 252 12.12 -14.36 -2.68
CA TYR A 252 13.23 -15.30 -2.86
C TYR A 252 12.72 -16.75 -3.00
N LYS A 253 11.83 -17.18 -2.10
CA LYS A 253 11.32 -18.55 -2.07
C LYS A 253 10.48 -18.90 -3.30
N HIS A 254 9.66 -17.95 -3.75
CA HIS A 254 8.72 -18.15 -4.86
C HIS A 254 9.13 -17.39 -6.13
N ARG A 255 10.42 -17.12 -6.32
CA ARG A 255 10.99 -16.30 -7.42
C ARG A 255 10.51 -16.68 -8.83
N ASP A 256 10.09 -17.94 -9.03
CA ASP A 256 9.58 -18.44 -10.30
C ASP A 256 8.07 -18.16 -10.49
N LYS A 257 7.35 -17.73 -9.44
CA LYS A 257 5.88 -17.60 -9.41
C LYS A 257 5.39 -16.28 -8.82
N LEU A 258 6.22 -15.54 -8.12
CA LEU A 258 5.87 -14.32 -7.40
C LEU A 258 6.88 -13.21 -7.74
N SER A 259 6.35 -12.08 -8.18
CA SER A 259 7.09 -10.86 -8.47
C SER A 259 6.68 -9.71 -7.54
N SER A 260 7.51 -8.67 -7.43
CA SER A 260 7.27 -7.54 -6.53
C SER A 260 6.01 -6.74 -6.87
N ASP A 261 5.61 -6.67 -8.14
CA ASP A 261 4.39 -6.04 -8.62
C ASP A 261 3.10 -6.78 -8.21
N GLN A 262 3.22 -8.05 -7.79
CA GLN A 262 2.12 -8.84 -7.25
C GLN A 262 1.97 -8.72 -5.72
N MET A 263 2.75 -7.83 -5.10
CA MET A 263 2.69 -7.54 -3.67
C MET A 263 2.31 -6.09 -3.42
N VAL A 264 1.44 -5.84 -2.46
CA VAL A 264 0.98 -4.50 -2.09
C VAL A 264 1.16 -4.30 -0.59
N LEU A 265 1.75 -3.17 -0.21
CA LEU A 265 1.81 -2.69 1.17
C LEU A 265 0.85 -1.52 1.36
N PHE A 266 -0.07 -1.68 2.28
CA PHE A 266 -0.85 -0.59 2.85
C PHE A 266 -0.08 -0.05 4.06
N SER A 267 0.45 1.15 3.92
CA SER A 267 1.23 1.83 4.96
C SER A 267 0.39 2.88 5.71
N PRO A 268 0.76 3.23 6.94
CA PRO A 268 0.00 4.20 7.72
C PRO A 268 0.06 5.63 7.15
N ASN A 269 1.15 5.98 6.46
CA ASN A 269 1.32 7.31 5.88
C ASN A 269 2.30 7.31 4.69
N PRO A 270 2.26 8.35 3.80
CA PRO A 270 3.12 8.41 2.61
C PRO A 270 4.62 8.49 2.90
N LEU A 271 5.03 9.01 4.04
CA LEU A 271 6.46 9.11 4.41
C LEU A 271 7.06 7.74 4.71
N PHE A 272 6.25 6.85 5.24
CA PHE A 272 6.63 5.46 5.47
C PHE A 272 6.96 4.74 4.15
N ASN A 273 6.26 5.09 3.07
CA ASN A 273 6.55 4.55 1.74
C ASN A 273 7.99 4.86 1.30
N HIS A 274 8.49 6.06 1.60
CA HIS A 274 9.88 6.40 1.30
C HIS A 274 10.87 5.51 2.07
N TYR A 275 10.62 5.25 3.36
CA TYR A 275 11.43 4.33 4.15
C TYR A 275 11.44 2.92 3.55
N VAL A 276 10.27 2.36 3.26
CA VAL A 276 10.15 1.02 2.66
C VAL A 276 10.86 0.92 1.31
N SER A 277 10.79 1.98 0.49
CA SER A 277 11.42 2.03 -0.83
C SER A 277 12.95 1.95 -0.78
N THR A 278 13.58 2.26 0.36
CA THR A 278 15.02 2.11 0.57
C THR A 278 15.39 0.72 1.11
N VAL A 279 14.48 0.11 1.89
CA VAL A 279 14.72 -1.13 2.63
C VAL A 279 14.76 -2.37 1.75
N LEU A 280 13.77 -2.56 0.88
CA LEU A 280 13.68 -3.75 0.03
C LEU A 280 14.88 -3.89 -0.92
N PRO A 281 15.35 -2.82 -1.58
CA PRO A 281 16.58 -2.88 -2.35
C PRO A 281 17.81 -3.30 -1.52
N GLU A 282 17.89 -2.87 -0.24
CA GLU A 282 18.98 -3.30 0.65
C GLU A 282 18.91 -4.80 0.99
N LEU A 283 17.70 -5.38 1.04
CA LEU A 283 17.50 -6.82 1.19
C LEU A 283 17.70 -7.61 -0.11
N GLY A 284 18.06 -6.94 -1.22
CA GLY A 284 18.37 -7.54 -2.51
C GLY A 284 17.17 -7.75 -3.43
N GLU A 285 16.01 -7.15 -3.10
CA GLU A 285 14.76 -7.29 -3.85
C GLU A 285 14.31 -5.97 -4.51
N GLU A 286 13.40 -6.07 -5.47
CA GLU A 286 12.75 -4.89 -6.06
C GLU A 286 11.65 -4.34 -5.13
N ASN A 287 11.36 -3.05 -5.28
CA ASN A 287 10.28 -2.43 -4.54
C ASN A 287 8.92 -2.99 -4.97
N MET A 288 8.06 -3.22 -4.00
CA MET A 288 6.66 -3.60 -4.21
C MET A 288 5.77 -2.35 -4.34
N GLN A 289 4.52 -2.54 -4.75
CA GLN A 289 3.52 -1.49 -4.76
C GLN A 289 3.22 -1.02 -3.32
N GLN A 290 3.15 0.29 -3.13
CA GLN A 290 2.92 0.90 -1.82
C GLN A 290 1.86 1.98 -1.95
N THR A 291 0.91 1.98 -1.02
CA THR A 291 -0.15 2.99 -0.95
C THR A 291 -0.60 3.18 0.50
N THR A 292 -1.33 4.25 0.76
CA THR A 292 -2.11 4.40 2.00
C THR A 292 -3.58 4.12 1.69
N TYR A 293 -4.36 3.74 2.71
CA TYR A 293 -5.79 3.54 2.51
C TYR A 293 -6.50 4.83 2.10
N GLN A 294 -6.08 5.97 2.66
CA GLN A 294 -6.58 7.29 2.30
C GLN A 294 -6.32 7.63 0.83
N ALA A 295 -5.09 7.47 0.35
CA ALA A 295 -4.75 7.71 -1.05
C ALA A 295 -5.56 6.81 -2.01
N TYR A 296 -5.85 5.58 -1.59
CA TYR A 296 -6.72 4.69 -2.35
C TYR A 296 -8.17 5.20 -2.41
N LEU A 297 -8.74 5.67 -1.28
CA LEU A 297 -10.08 6.26 -1.24
C LEU A 297 -10.17 7.53 -2.11
N GLU A 298 -9.19 8.43 -1.99
CA GLU A 298 -9.13 9.66 -2.78
C GLU A 298 -9.02 9.38 -4.29
N HIS A 299 -8.22 8.40 -4.67
CA HIS A 299 -8.12 7.97 -6.07
C HIS A 299 -9.45 7.45 -6.62
N ARG A 300 -10.25 6.77 -5.80
CA ARG A 300 -11.50 6.16 -6.21
C ARG A 300 -12.71 7.11 -6.16
N LEU A 301 -12.72 8.04 -5.22
CA LEU A 301 -13.88 8.87 -4.88
C LEU A 301 -13.65 10.37 -5.09
N GLY A 302 -12.40 10.80 -5.24
CA GLY A 302 -12.02 12.23 -5.28
C GLY A 302 -12.57 13.01 -6.48
N GLU A 303 -13.02 12.34 -7.56
CA GLU A 303 -13.76 13.00 -8.65
C GLU A 303 -15.21 13.36 -8.26
N MET A 304 -15.78 12.67 -7.27
CA MET A 304 -17.18 12.81 -6.87
C MET A 304 -17.34 13.61 -5.58
N PHE A 305 -16.36 13.50 -4.66
CA PHE A 305 -16.43 14.02 -3.32
C PHE A 305 -15.12 14.65 -2.84
N GLU A 306 -15.26 15.62 -1.94
CA GLU A 306 -14.22 15.95 -0.98
C GLU A 306 -14.24 14.88 0.12
N VAL A 307 -13.21 13.99 0.11
CA VAL A 307 -13.14 12.85 1.04
C VAL A 307 -12.40 13.28 2.31
N GLU A 308 -13.06 13.18 3.46
CA GLU A 308 -12.43 13.44 4.75
C GLU A 308 -11.34 12.41 5.05
N ASP A 309 -10.21 12.85 5.61
CA ASP A 309 -9.17 11.96 6.08
C ASP A 309 -9.37 11.50 7.52
N SER A 310 -8.68 10.42 7.91
CA SER A 310 -8.79 9.84 9.25
C SER A 310 -8.33 10.78 10.38
N PHE A 311 -7.39 11.70 10.07
CA PHE A 311 -6.90 12.67 11.07
C PHE A 311 -7.92 13.78 11.32
N THR A 312 -8.60 14.24 10.29
CA THR A 312 -9.70 15.22 10.41
C THR A 312 -10.84 14.63 11.27
N GLN A 313 -11.20 13.35 11.04
CA GLN A 313 -12.15 12.64 11.89
C GLN A 313 -11.66 12.54 13.35
N LEU A 314 -10.37 12.16 13.56
CA LEU A 314 -9.77 12.07 14.89
C LEU A 314 -9.77 13.42 15.60
N GLU A 315 -9.39 14.49 14.93
CA GLU A 315 -9.41 15.85 15.48
C GLU A 315 -10.83 16.26 15.93
N TYR A 316 -11.85 15.96 15.11
CA TYR A 316 -13.24 16.16 15.48
C TYR A 316 -13.62 15.43 16.77
N VAL A 317 -13.23 14.16 16.89
CA VAL A 317 -13.52 13.33 18.07
C VAL A 317 -12.78 13.86 19.31
N LEU A 318 -11.52 14.23 19.18
CA LEU A 318 -10.70 14.72 20.31
C LEU A 318 -11.11 16.11 20.80
N THR A 319 -11.64 16.94 19.93
CA THR A 319 -12.13 18.30 20.24
C THR A 319 -13.63 18.33 20.57
N ARG A 320 -14.29 17.18 20.71
CA ARG A 320 -15.73 17.07 20.92
C ARG A 320 -16.53 17.93 19.92
N GLY A 321 -16.24 17.74 18.63
CA GLY A 321 -16.92 18.46 17.56
C GLY A 321 -16.41 19.88 17.31
N GLY A 322 -15.15 20.18 17.67
CA GLY A 322 -14.51 21.48 17.43
C GLY A 322 -14.67 22.49 18.57
N LEU A 323 -15.17 22.05 19.71
CA LEU A 323 -15.29 22.90 20.90
C LEU A 323 -13.97 22.99 21.64
N ASP A 324 -13.44 24.18 21.83
CA ASP A 324 -12.29 24.43 22.70
C ASP A 324 -12.62 24.07 24.15
N HIS A 325 -11.65 23.52 24.89
CA HIS A 325 -11.76 23.29 26.33
C HIS A 325 -12.01 24.62 27.05
N GLY A 326 -13.24 24.91 27.37
CA GLY A 326 -13.66 26.12 28.06
C GLY A 326 -14.88 26.85 27.50
N SER A 327 -15.36 26.45 26.31
CA SER A 327 -16.65 26.95 25.81
C SER A 327 -17.82 26.18 26.45
N GLU A 328 -18.90 26.87 26.84
CA GLU A 328 -20.11 26.24 27.36
C GLU A 328 -20.72 25.36 26.26
N GLN A 329 -20.82 24.06 26.52
CA GLN A 329 -21.49 23.12 25.62
C GLN A 329 -22.99 23.33 25.72
N THR A 330 -23.65 23.56 24.58
CA THR A 330 -25.11 23.50 24.54
C THR A 330 -25.55 22.03 24.38
N PRO A 331 -26.72 21.64 24.91
CA PRO A 331 -27.25 20.28 24.76
C PRO A 331 -27.34 19.81 23.29
N VAL A 332 -27.63 20.72 22.37
CA VAL A 332 -27.67 20.42 20.91
C VAL A 332 -26.31 20.08 20.35
N MET A 333 -25.25 20.74 20.82
CA MET A 333 -23.87 20.43 20.37
C MET A 333 -23.40 19.09 20.89
N GLU A 334 -23.76 18.74 22.11
CA GLU A 334 -23.47 17.44 22.71
C GLU A 334 -24.18 16.29 21.95
N GLU A 335 -25.47 16.48 21.64
CA GLU A 335 -26.25 15.52 20.85
C GLU A 335 -25.69 15.32 19.44
N THR A 336 -25.29 16.40 18.78
CA THR A 336 -24.65 16.32 17.43
C THR A 336 -23.33 15.57 17.46
N TYR A 337 -22.51 15.77 18.51
CA TYR A 337 -21.26 15.06 18.69
C TYR A 337 -21.48 13.56 18.93
N GLU A 338 -22.38 13.22 19.87
CA GLU A 338 -22.72 11.83 20.20
C GLU A 338 -23.34 11.09 18.99
N ALA A 339 -24.15 11.77 18.21
CA ALA A 339 -24.74 11.24 16.99
C ALA A 339 -23.63 10.87 15.97
N ARG A 340 -22.67 11.77 15.73
CA ARG A 340 -21.55 11.46 14.83
C ARG A 340 -20.71 10.32 15.36
N LEU A 341 -20.37 10.31 16.64
CA LEU A 341 -19.57 9.24 17.25
C LEU A 341 -20.29 7.89 17.11
N SER A 342 -21.60 7.84 17.39
CA SER A 342 -22.42 6.65 17.17
C SER A 342 -22.45 6.23 15.70
N GLY A 343 -22.50 7.19 14.77
CA GLY A 343 -22.42 6.96 13.33
C GLY A 343 -21.07 6.36 12.89
N ILE A 344 -19.95 6.86 13.44
CA ILE A 344 -18.61 6.35 13.18
C ILE A 344 -18.53 4.86 13.55
N TYR A 345 -18.93 4.49 14.77
CA TYR A 345 -18.91 3.09 15.21
C TYR A 345 -19.80 2.19 14.35
N TYR A 346 -21.03 2.65 14.07
CA TYR A 346 -21.99 1.83 13.33
C TYR A 346 -21.58 1.59 11.89
N LYS A 347 -21.20 2.64 11.15
CA LYS A 347 -20.83 2.56 9.73
C LYS A 347 -19.50 1.84 9.51
N SER A 348 -18.65 1.76 10.53
CA SER A 348 -17.38 1.04 10.51
C SER A 348 -17.53 -0.46 10.80
N SER A 349 -18.71 -0.93 11.17
CA SER A 349 -18.97 -2.30 11.62
C SER A 349 -19.28 -3.27 10.48
N THR A 350 -19.08 -4.57 10.74
CA THR A 350 -19.53 -5.65 9.84
C THR A 350 -21.07 -5.76 9.78
N ALA A 351 -21.79 -5.25 10.80
CA ALA A 351 -23.25 -5.16 10.79
C ALA A 351 -23.73 -4.23 9.67
N PHE A 352 -23.09 -3.06 9.51
CA PHE A 352 -23.43 -2.15 8.42
C PHE A 352 -23.08 -2.71 7.04
N LEU A 353 -21.97 -3.46 6.93
CA LEU A 353 -21.65 -4.20 5.72
C LEU A 353 -22.77 -5.19 5.34
N ALA A 354 -23.30 -5.93 6.31
CA ALA A 354 -24.41 -6.86 6.07
C ALA A 354 -25.67 -6.14 5.58
N ILE A 355 -25.92 -4.91 6.06
CA ILE A 355 -27.04 -4.07 5.59
C ILE A 355 -26.84 -3.67 4.13
N ILE A 356 -25.63 -3.27 3.73
CA ILE A 356 -25.34 -2.92 2.33
C ILE A 356 -25.51 -4.15 1.42
N GLU A 357 -25.10 -5.32 1.86
CA GLU A 357 -25.32 -6.56 1.08
C GLU A 357 -26.82 -6.92 0.98
N ALA A 358 -27.58 -6.71 2.03
CA ALA A 358 -29.04 -6.90 1.99
C ALA A 358 -29.72 -5.86 1.06
N TYR A 359 -29.27 -4.60 1.13
CA TYR A 359 -29.75 -3.53 0.24
C TYR A 359 -29.44 -3.82 -1.22
N LYS A 360 -28.23 -4.26 -1.52
CA LYS A 360 -27.88 -4.72 -2.88
C LYS A 360 -28.82 -5.78 -3.40
N LYS A 361 -29.19 -6.80 -2.59
CA LYS A 361 -30.17 -7.81 -2.99
C LYS A 361 -31.55 -7.21 -3.24
N GLN A 362 -31.94 -6.18 -2.51
CA GLN A 362 -33.18 -5.46 -2.78
C GLN A 362 -33.11 -4.72 -4.12
N LEU A 363 -31.98 -4.06 -4.43
CA LEU A 363 -31.76 -3.35 -5.71
C LEU A 363 -31.86 -4.28 -6.93
N GLU A 364 -31.63 -5.57 -6.78
CA GLU A 364 -31.84 -6.56 -7.85
C GLU A 364 -33.33 -6.64 -8.28
N GLN A 365 -34.25 -6.25 -7.39
CA GLN A 365 -35.69 -6.33 -7.63
C GLN A 365 -36.37 -4.96 -7.76
N MET A 366 -35.92 -3.95 -6.98
CA MET A 366 -36.52 -2.61 -6.93
C MET A 366 -35.61 -1.59 -6.27
N GLY A 367 -35.79 -0.33 -6.61
CA GLY A 367 -35.14 0.79 -5.91
C GLY A 367 -33.92 1.37 -6.62
N MET A 368 -33.51 0.85 -7.79
CA MET A 368 -32.44 1.46 -8.59
C MET A 368 -32.78 2.90 -8.98
N LEU A 369 -31.77 3.76 -8.91
CA LEU A 369 -31.85 5.16 -9.29
C LEU A 369 -30.88 5.45 -10.45
N PHE A 370 -31.37 6.25 -11.40
CA PHE A 370 -30.59 6.65 -12.56
C PHE A 370 -30.69 8.16 -12.79
N ASN A 371 -29.61 8.74 -13.29
CA ASN A 371 -29.59 10.11 -13.79
C ASN A 371 -30.11 10.12 -15.23
N PRO A 372 -30.96 11.09 -15.62
CA PRO A 372 -31.42 11.20 -17.00
C PRO A 372 -30.24 11.48 -17.93
N ILE A 373 -30.30 10.92 -19.14
CA ILE A 373 -29.32 11.23 -20.18
C ILE A 373 -29.74 12.52 -20.86
N LYS A 374 -28.88 13.52 -20.79
CA LYS A 374 -29.09 14.84 -21.37
C LYS A 374 -28.05 15.16 -22.43
N PHE A 375 -28.47 15.84 -23.46
CA PHE A 375 -27.60 16.42 -24.47
C PHE A 375 -28.01 17.86 -24.72
N ARG A 376 -27.14 18.83 -24.45
CA ARG A 376 -27.52 20.25 -24.40
C ARG A 376 -28.74 20.41 -23.48
N ASP A 377 -29.79 21.07 -23.94
CA ASP A 377 -31.04 21.31 -23.15
C ASP A 377 -32.08 20.20 -23.35
N LYS A 378 -31.78 19.17 -24.14
CA LYS A 378 -32.71 18.08 -24.44
C LYS A 378 -32.48 16.90 -23.50
N GLU A 379 -33.56 16.37 -22.93
CA GLU A 379 -33.53 15.09 -22.23
C GLU A 379 -33.69 13.96 -23.26
N VAL A 380 -32.60 13.26 -23.56
CA VAL A 380 -32.54 12.14 -24.51
C VAL A 380 -33.29 10.93 -23.96
N LEU A 381 -33.06 10.61 -22.68
CA LEU A 381 -33.71 9.52 -21.98
C LEU A 381 -33.98 9.92 -20.51
N SER A 382 -35.21 9.75 -20.08
CA SER A 382 -35.63 10.05 -18.71
C SER A 382 -35.17 8.98 -17.72
N ALA A 383 -34.98 9.38 -16.46
CA ALA A 383 -34.67 8.45 -15.38
C ALA A 383 -35.70 7.32 -15.25
N ALA A 384 -37.00 7.63 -15.45
CA ALA A 384 -38.07 6.65 -15.39
C ALA A 384 -37.93 5.58 -16.49
N ARG A 385 -37.56 5.98 -17.71
CA ARG A 385 -37.29 5.05 -18.82
C ARG A 385 -36.11 4.14 -18.55
N LEU A 386 -35.07 4.68 -17.91
CA LEU A 386 -33.89 3.89 -17.51
C LEU A 386 -34.27 2.84 -16.45
N VAL A 387 -35.09 3.20 -15.46
CA VAL A 387 -35.61 2.26 -14.44
C VAL A 387 -36.44 1.15 -15.09
N GLU A 388 -37.38 1.50 -15.98
CA GLU A 388 -38.20 0.55 -16.71
C GLU A 388 -37.35 -0.44 -17.51
N ARG A 389 -36.36 0.07 -18.26
CA ARG A 389 -35.44 -0.74 -19.03
C ARG A 389 -34.62 -1.67 -18.16
N PHE A 390 -34.06 -1.18 -17.06
CA PHE A 390 -33.25 -1.96 -16.15
C PHE A 390 -34.00 -3.17 -15.56
N TYR A 391 -35.26 -2.96 -15.15
CA TYR A 391 -36.08 -4.05 -14.59
C TYR A 391 -36.77 -4.90 -15.65
N SER A 392 -36.65 -4.56 -16.91
CA SER A 392 -37.09 -5.44 -18.03
C SER A 392 -36.12 -6.59 -18.29
N TYR A 393 -34.86 -6.51 -17.79
CA TYR A 393 -33.93 -7.62 -17.88
C TYR A 393 -34.27 -8.73 -16.89
N ASP A 394 -33.88 -9.97 -17.23
CA ASP A 394 -34.08 -11.13 -16.35
C ASP A 394 -33.45 -10.90 -14.96
N SER A 395 -34.25 -11.18 -13.91
CA SER A 395 -33.82 -11.04 -12.52
C SER A 395 -32.67 -11.99 -12.13
N ALA A 396 -32.41 -13.06 -12.87
CA ALA A 396 -31.26 -13.94 -12.67
C ALA A 396 -29.92 -13.30 -13.06
N ILE A 397 -29.93 -12.24 -13.88
CA ILE A 397 -28.72 -11.53 -14.27
C ILE A 397 -28.27 -10.62 -13.13
N ARG A 398 -27.00 -10.71 -12.72
CA ARG A 398 -26.41 -9.89 -11.65
C ARG A 398 -26.43 -8.39 -12.02
N LEU A 399 -26.53 -7.51 -11.00
CA LEU A 399 -26.59 -6.06 -11.19
C LEU A 399 -25.52 -5.50 -12.14
N PRO A 400 -24.21 -5.82 -11.99
CA PRO A 400 -23.20 -5.28 -12.91
C PRO A 400 -23.44 -5.68 -14.36
N ASN A 401 -23.85 -6.92 -14.59
CA ASN A 401 -24.10 -7.41 -15.95
C ASN A 401 -25.34 -6.75 -16.58
N ARG A 402 -26.39 -6.45 -15.78
CA ARG A 402 -27.54 -5.67 -16.26
C ARG A 402 -27.12 -4.25 -16.65
N LEU A 403 -26.22 -3.63 -15.88
CA LEU A 403 -25.68 -2.30 -16.17
C LEU A 403 -24.83 -2.30 -17.45
N GLU A 404 -24.07 -3.37 -17.71
CA GLU A 404 -23.35 -3.52 -18.98
C GLU A 404 -24.32 -3.61 -20.17
N LEU A 405 -25.39 -4.42 -20.07
CA LEU A 405 -26.43 -4.48 -21.09
C LEU A 405 -27.14 -3.13 -21.29
N MET A 406 -27.38 -2.39 -20.20
CA MET A 406 -27.90 -1.02 -20.29
C MET A 406 -26.95 -0.08 -20.99
N LYS A 407 -25.66 -0.17 -20.69
CA LYS A 407 -24.62 0.64 -21.34
C LYS A 407 -24.62 0.43 -22.86
N GLU A 408 -24.67 -0.81 -23.31
CA GLU A 408 -24.75 -1.15 -24.73
C GLU A 408 -26.03 -0.56 -25.37
N TRP A 409 -27.19 -0.81 -24.76
CA TRP A 409 -28.46 -0.25 -25.20
C TRP A 409 -28.45 1.30 -25.22
N LEU A 410 -27.87 1.96 -24.22
CA LEU A 410 -27.76 3.42 -24.18
C LEU A 410 -26.89 3.97 -25.31
N LEU A 411 -25.79 3.29 -25.64
CA LEU A 411 -24.96 3.69 -26.76
C LEU A 411 -25.72 3.56 -28.09
N GLU A 412 -26.56 2.52 -28.27
CA GLU A 412 -27.46 2.39 -29.42
C GLU A 412 -28.51 3.52 -29.46
N GLN A 413 -29.13 3.86 -28.32
CA GLN A 413 -30.09 4.97 -28.26
C GLN A 413 -29.45 6.32 -28.59
N LEU A 414 -28.16 6.53 -28.21
CA LEU A 414 -27.41 7.75 -28.57
C LEU A 414 -27.08 7.79 -30.08
N GLU A 415 -26.88 6.65 -30.75
CA GLU A 415 -26.74 6.61 -32.22
C GLU A 415 -28.06 6.97 -32.88
N LEU A 416 -29.19 6.39 -32.43
CA LEU A 416 -30.52 6.72 -32.96
C LEU A 416 -30.86 8.20 -32.72
N PHE A 417 -30.54 8.74 -31.57
CA PHE A 417 -30.69 10.17 -31.27
C PHE A 417 -29.85 11.03 -32.24
N ALA A 418 -28.60 10.64 -32.48
CA ALA A 418 -27.72 11.37 -33.40
C ALA A 418 -28.28 11.43 -34.84
N GLU A 419 -28.92 10.36 -35.34
CA GLU A 419 -29.54 10.36 -36.67
C GLU A 419 -30.72 11.36 -36.76
N VAL A 420 -31.45 11.57 -35.67
CA VAL A 420 -32.54 12.57 -35.63
C VAL A 420 -31.96 13.99 -35.47
N GLU A 421 -30.91 14.15 -34.69
CA GLU A 421 -30.31 15.44 -34.37
C GLU A 421 -29.55 16.05 -35.57
N ILE A 422 -29.19 15.25 -36.58
CA ILE A 422 -28.54 15.70 -37.83
C ILE A 422 -29.30 16.85 -38.50
N GLU A 423 -30.63 16.88 -38.41
CA GLU A 423 -31.49 17.85 -39.06
C GLU A 423 -31.66 19.17 -38.27
N GLU A 424 -31.04 19.28 -37.11
CA GLU A 424 -31.16 20.47 -36.27
C GLU A 424 -30.26 21.62 -36.77
N ALA A 425 -30.77 22.83 -36.77
CA ALA A 425 -30.10 24.02 -37.30
C ALA A 425 -28.71 24.30 -36.70
N TRP A 426 -28.51 23.99 -35.39
CA TRP A 426 -27.23 24.17 -34.74
C TRP A 426 -26.11 23.29 -35.32
N VAL A 427 -26.48 22.16 -35.96
CA VAL A 427 -25.50 21.27 -36.59
C VAL A 427 -24.94 21.91 -37.84
N ASP A 428 -25.76 22.62 -38.62
CA ASP A 428 -25.30 23.36 -39.77
C ASP A 428 -24.39 24.52 -39.38
N GLU A 429 -24.72 25.24 -38.30
CA GLU A 429 -23.85 26.29 -37.72
C GLU A 429 -22.47 25.75 -37.32
N GLU A 430 -22.41 24.57 -36.73
CA GLU A 430 -21.15 23.92 -36.34
C GLU A 430 -20.38 23.34 -37.54
N ILE A 431 -21.06 22.90 -38.60
CA ILE A 431 -20.42 22.46 -39.82
C ILE A 431 -19.63 23.63 -40.43
N GLU A 432 -20.19 24.85 -40.44
CA GLU A 432 -19.50 26.05 -40.98
C GLU A 432 -18.21 26.39 -40.19
N LEU A 433 -18.09 25.94 -38.94
CA LEU A 433 -16.93 26.17 -38.09
C LEU A 433 -15.83 25.09 -38.21
N LEU A 434 -16.09 24.01 -38.97
CA LEU A 434 -15.13 22.93 -39.16
C LEU A 434 -13.85 23.42 -39.90
N SER A 435 -12.73 22.82 -39.59
CA SER A 435 -11.46 23.10 -40.27
C SER A 435 -11.41 22.52 -41.68
N SER A 436 -10.59 23.14 -42.54
CA SER A 436 -10.35 22.64 -43.90
C SER A 436 -9.90 21.18 -43.96
N ASP A 437 -9.17 20.73 -42.94
CA ASP A 437 -8.71 19.33 -42.81
C ASP A 437 -9.87 18.35 -42.52
N GLU A 438 -10.91 18.80 -41.82
CA GLU A 438 -12.10 17.99 -41.53
C GLU A 438 -12.97 17.87 -42.75
N TYR A 439 -13.17 18.94 -43.49
CA TYR A 439 -13.81 18.92 -44.80
C TYR A 439 -13.08 17.98 -45.78
N HIS A 440 -11.76 18.07 -45.84
CA HIS A 440 -10.97 17.22 -46.72
C HIS A 440 -11.07 15.72 -46.35
N ARG A 441 -11.07 15.42 -45.05
CA ARG A 441 -11.28 14.04 -44.57
C ARG A 441 -12.68 13.50 -44.91
N ALA A 442 -13.71 14.31 -44.78
CA ALA A 442 -15.07 13.95 -45.16
C ALA A 442 -15.17 13.67 -46.69
N TYR A 443 -14.58 14.55 -47.49
CA TYR A 443 -14.51 14.41 -48.94
C TYR A 443 -13.79 13.12 -49.39
N ILE A 444 -12.62 12.82 -48.81
CA ILE A 444 -11.91 11.57 -49.11
C ILE A 444 -12.75 10.35 -48.73
N ARG A 445 -13.50 10.41 -47.66
CA ARG A 445 -14.36 9.32 -47.20
C ARG A 445 -15.53 9.11 -48.14
N LEU A 446 -16.15 10.20 -48.60
CA LEU A 446 -17.22 10.18 -49.61
C LEU A 446 -16.74 9.50 -50.89
N ARG A 447 -15.60 9.94 -51.43
CA ARG A 447 -15.01 9.37 -52.65
C ARG A 447 -14.66 7.87 -52.54
N LYS A 448 -14.26 7.40 -51.37
CA LYS A 448 -14.03 5.97 -51.12
C LYS A 448 -15.34 5.15 -51.13
N MET A 449 -16.44 5.75 -50.67
CA MET A 449 -17.74 5.07 -50.64
C MET A 449 -18.37 4.99 -52.04
N GLU A 450 -18.14 5.98 -52.92
CA GLU A 450 -18.76 6.08 -54.27
C GLU A 450 -18.01 5.30 -55.35
N GLY A 451 -16.84 4.74 -55.06
CA GLY A 451 -16.10 3.92 -56.02
C GLY A 451 -15.75 4.62 -57.35
N GLY A 452 -15.63 5.99 -57.36
CA GLY A 452 -15.17 6.76 -58.51
C GLY A 452 -16.24 7.14 -59.55
N ARG A 453 -17.50 7.23 -59.15
CA ARG A 453 -18.56 7.81 -60.02
C ARG A 453 -18.48 9.34 -60.05
N ASP A 454 -18.91 9.94 -61.21
CA ASP A 454 -18.94 11.41 -61.38
C ASP A 454 -19.95 12.07 -60.41
N SER A 455 -19.59 13.25 -59.88
CA SER A 455 -20.37 14.01 -58.92
C SER A 455 -21.77 14.34 -59.37
N SER A 456 -22.77 14.03 -58.53
CA SER A 456 -24.20 14.34 -58.73
C SER A 456 -24.70 15.30 -57.64
N PHE A 457 -25.91 15.84 -57.79
CA PHE A 457 -26.54 16.72 -56.80
C PHE A 457 -26.75 16.00 -55.43
N ASP A 458 -26.82 14.67 -55.44
CA ASP A 458 -26.89 13.83 -54.25
C ASP A 458 -25.61 13.84 -53.43
N ASP A 459 -24.45 14.25 -53.98
CA ASP A 459 -23.16 14.28 -53.29
C ASP A 459 -23.12 15.37 -52.21
N TYR A 460 -23.81 16.49 -52.42
CA TYR A 460 -23.86 17.59 -51.43
C TYR A 460 -24.63 17.18 -50.16
N ASP A 461 -25.74 16.50 -50.31
CA ASP A 461 -26.55 16.01 -49.18
C ASP A 461 -25.78 14.93 -48.41
N GLN A 462 -25.04 14.07 -49.12
CA GLN A 462 -24.19 13.04 -48.51
C GLN A 462 -22.97 13.65 -47.80
N GLU A 463 -22.36 14.68 -48.40
CA GLU A 463 -21.23 15.41 -47.75
C GLU A 463 -21.71 16.11 -46.47
N ARG A 464 -22.83 16.86 -46.53
CA ARG A 464 -23.47 17.48 -45.37
C ARG A 464 -23.74 16.44 -44.28
N HIS A 465 -24.31 15.30 -44.64
CA HIS A 465 -24.62 14.23 -43.68
C HIS A 465 -23.36 13.64 -43.04
N LEU A 466 -22.25 13.49 -43.77
CA LEU A 466 -20.98 13.01 -43.21
C LEU A 466 -20.34 14.04 -42.28
N LEU A 467 -20.41 15.34 -42.64
CA LEU A 467 -19.91 16.44 -41.78
C LEU A 467 -20.76 16.54 -40.50
N ALA A 468 -22.09 16.49 -40.62
CA ALA A 468 -23.03 16.49 -39.50
C ALA A 468 -22.76 15.34 -38.52
N ARG A 469 -22.54 14.12 -39.05
CA ARG A 469 -22.13 12.96 -38.21
C ARG A 469 -20.81 13.18 -37.51
N THR A 470 -19.86 13.88 -38.13
CA THR A 470 -18.58 14.17 -37.52
C THR A 470 -18.74 15.16 -36.37
N VAL A 471 -19.51 16.24 -36.56
CA VAL A 471 -19.87 17.22 -35.53
C VAL A 471 -20.57 16.53 -34.37
N LEU A 472 -21.64 15.77 -34.63
CA LEU A 472 -22.38 15.06 -33.58
C LEU A 472 -21.52 14.04 -32.81
N LYS A 473 -20.63 13.36 -33.51
CA LYS A 473 -19.71 12.42 -32.86
C LYS A 473 -18.82 13.10 -31.82
N GLU A 474 -18.27 14.27 -32.14
CA GLU A 474 -17.43 15.01 -31.18
C GLU A 474 -18.26 15.61 -30.03
N HIS A 475 -19.43 16.19 -30.33
CA HIS A 475 -20.31 16.78 -29.31
C HIS A 475 -20.95 15.72 -28.40
N LEU A 476 -21.26 14.52 -28.90
CA LEU A 476 -21.75 13.39 -28.07
C LEU A 476 -20.65 12.62 -27.34
N LYS A 477 -19.38 12.87 -27.62
CA LYS A 477 -18.25 12.18 -27.00
C LYS A 477 -18.25 12.26 -25.47
N PRO A 478 -18.53 13.41 -24.81
CA PRO A 478 -18.63 13.48 -23.36
C PRO A 478 -19.78 12.61 -22.82
N VAL A 479 -20.96 12.63 -23.47
CA VAL A 479 -22.13 11.84 -23.06
C VAL A 479 -21.84 10.35 -23.21
N ARG A 480 -21.25 9.92 -24.33
CA ARG A 480 -20.84 8.54 -24.56
C ARG A 480 -19.79 8.09 -23.54
N SER A 481 -18.85 8.97 -23.19
CA SER A 481 -17.85 8.69 -22.16
C SER A 481 -18.51 8.50 -20.79
N ALA A 482 -19.46 9.37 -20.42
CA ALA A 482 -20.22 9.26 -19.18
C ALA A 482 -21.02 7.94 -19.12
N VAL A 483 -21.66 7.54 -20.23
CA VAL A 483 -22.37 6.25 -20.34
C VAL A 483 -21.39 5.08 -20.17
N LYS A 484 -20.24 5.11 -20.84
CA LYS A 484 -19.21 4.06 -20.71
C LYS A 484 -18.67 3.93 -19.29
N GLN A 485 -18.61 5.03 -18.55
CA GLN A 485 -18.18 5.09 -17.15
C GLN A 485 -19.33 4.82 -16.15
N LEU A 486 -20.51 4.42 -16.60
CA LEU A 486 -21.70 4.16 -15.80
C LEU A 486 -22.18 5.38 -14.98
N LYS A 487 -21.82 6.63 -15.37
CA LYS A 487 -22.23 7.86 -14.67
C LYS A 487 -23.75 8.12 -14.73
N PHE A 488 -24.49 7.33 -15.51
CA PHE A 488 -25.95 7.35 -15.51
C PHE A 488 -26.58 6.67 -14.28
N VAL A 489 -25.80 5.91 -13.48
CA VAL A 489 -26.26 5.36 -12.22
C VAL A 489 -26.14 6.44 -11.13
N ASP A 490 -27.26 6.77 -10.46
CA ASP A 490 -27.25 7.74 -9.36
C ASP A 490 -26.76 7.10 -8.06
N MET A 491 -25.44 6.94 -7.92
CA MET A 491 -24.83 6.32 -6.76
C MET A 491 -25.02 7.12 -5.47
N ILE A 492 -25.07 8.46 -5.57
CA ILE A 492 -25.31 9.33 -4.41
C ILE A 492 -26.73 9.13 -3.90
N GLY A 493 -27.69 9.13 -4.82
CA GLY A 493 -29.09 8.84 -4.49
C GLY A 493 -29.29 7.44 -3.90
N LEU A 494 -28.62 6.42 -4.47
CA LEU A 494 -28.67 5.05 -3.95
C LEU A 494 -28.12 4.92 -2.54
N TYR A 495 -26.95 5.50 -2.25
CA TYR A 495 -26.42 5.51 -0.89
C TYR A 495 -27.31 6.31 0.07
N GLY A 496 -27.81 7.46 -0.38
CA GLY A 496 -28.75 8.28 0.39
C GLY A 496 -30.07 7.58 0.73
N GLN A 497 -30.54 6.62 -0.10
CA GLN A 497 -31.75 5.84 0.22
C GLN A 497 -31.61 5.01 1.50
N LEU A 498 -30.41 4.62 1.92
CA LEU A 498 -30.16 3.90 3.18
C LEU A 498 -30.53 4.76 4.40
N PHE A 499 -30.45 6.09 4.27
CA PHE A 499 -30.62 7.07 5.34
C PHE A 499 -31.93 7.87 5.25
N ARG A 500 -32.75 7.64 4.22
CA ARG A 500 -34.07 8.27 4.13
C ARG A 500 -35.10 7.46 4.92
N GLU A 501 -35.93 8.15 5.69
CA GLU A 501 -37.08 7.53 6.35
C GLU A 501 -38.00 6.92 5.28
N ARG A 502 -38.25 5.64 5.37
CA ARG A 502 -39.21 4.95 4.52
C ARG A 502 -40.63 5.21 5.00
N ALA A 503 -41.56 5.38 4.06
CA ALA A 503 -42.96 5.44 4.39
C ALA A 503 -43.40 4.20 5.19
N ALA A 504 -44.23 4.36 6.21
CA ALA A 504 -44.70 3.30 7.12
C ALA A 504 -45.36 2.08 6.44
N THR A 505 -45.56 2.13 5.13
CA THR A 505 -46.12 1.05 4.29
C THR A 505 -45.10 0.05 3.78
N ASP A 506 -43.79 0.34 3.87
CA ASP A 506 -42.74 -0.56 3.38
C ASP A 506 -42.32 -1.53 4.50
N LYS A 507 -42.89 -2.74 4.49
CA LYS A 507 -42.71 -3.80 5.51
C LYS A 507 -41.29 -4.39 5.56
N ARG A 508 -40.34 -3.94 4.73
CA ARG A 508 -38.97 -4.47 4.68
C ARG A 508 -38.00 -3.50 5.34
N GLU A 509 -37.93 -3.56 6.65
CA GLU A 509 -36.93 -2.81 7.39
C GLU A 509 -35.56 -3.47 7.18
N LEU A 510 -34.69 -2.83 6.41
CA LEU A 510 -33.32 -3.29 6.17
C LEU A 510 -32.46 -3.22 7.43
N ILE A 511 -32.75 -2.26 8.28
CA ILE A 511 -32.00 -1.98 9.50
C ILE A 511 -32.86 -2.39 10.69
N ALA A 512 -32.67 -3.62 11.14
CA ALA A 512 -33.41 -4.18 12.28
C ALA A 512 -32.99 -3.53 13.62
N GLU A 513 -31.71 -3.22 13.79
CA GLU A 513 -31.15 -2.58 14.97
C GLU A 513 -30.57 -1.21 14.57
N LYS A 514 -31.31 -0.15 14.89
CA LYS A 514 -30.88 1.23 14.67
C LYS A 514 -30.00 1.69 15.83
N PRO A 515 -28.84 2.33 15.55
CA PRO A 515 -28.03 2.90 16.61
C PRO A 515 -28.77 4.07 17.29
N ARG A 516 -28.31 4.44 18.48
CA ARG A 516 -28.75 5.64 19.13
C ARG A 516 -28.54 6.85 18.23
N TYR A 517 -29.40 7.84 18.22
CA TYR A 517 -29.36 9.03 17.38
C TYR A 517 -29.45 8.73 15.87
N TRP A 518 -30.19 7.69 15.48
CA TRP A 518 -30.31 7.30 14.07
C TRP A 518 -30.87 8.42 13.17
N SER A 519 -31.84 9.20 13.66
CA SER A 519 -32.42 10.33 12.91
C SER A 519 -31.37 11.39 12.57
N GLU A 520 -30.54 11.74 13.54
CA GLU A 520 -29.48 12.74 13.45
C GLU A 520 -28.37 12.24 12.53
N ILE A 521 -28.01 10.95 12.63
CA ILE A 521 -27.05 10.29 11.73
C ILE A 521 -27.54 10.37 10.28
N CYS A 522 -28.83 10.06 10.05
CA CYS A 522 -29.45 10.13 8.74
C CYS A 522 -29.44 11.56 8.17
N GLY A 523 -29.90 12.52 8.96
CA GLY A 523 -29.94 13.94 8.56
C GLY A 523 -28.56 14.46 8.15
N ARG A 524 -27.55 14.23 9.00
CA ARG A 524 -26.17 14.62 8.72
C ARG A 524 -25.62 13.96 7.47
N THR A 525 -25.79 12.64 7.32
CA THR A 525 -25.28 11.93 6.14
C THR A 525 -25.85 12.48 4.84
N LEU A 526 -27.18 12.76 4.81
CA LEU A 526 -27.83 13.32 3.63
C LEU A 526 -27.36 14.76 3.35
N GLU A 527 -27.08 15.54 4.38
CA GLU A 527 -26.56 16.91 4.25
C GLU A 527 -25.14 16.92 3.67
N GLU A 528 -24.23 16.08 4.18
CA GLU A 528 -22.85 15.97 3.69
C GLU A 528 -22.85 15.48 2.23
N LEU A 529 -23.65 14.47 1.88
CA LEU A 529 -23.80 14.01 0.49
C LEU A 529 -24.31 15.10 -0.46
N ALA A 530 -25.26 15.94 -0.01
CA ALA A 530 -25.77 17.05 -0.80
C ALA A 530 -24.73 18.15 -1.08
N GLN A 531 -23.71 18.26 -0.21
CA GLN A 531 -22.59 19.19 -0.34
C GLN A 531 -21.38 18.56 -1.05
N ALA A 532 -21.52 17.36 -1.63
CA ALA A 532 -20.45 16.58 -2.22
C ALA A 532 -19.24 16.36 -1.26
N ARG A 533 -19.50 16.28 0.03
CA ARG A 533 -18.53 15.91 1.07
C ARG A 533 -18.80 14.50 1.54
N LEU A 534 -17.75 13.74 1.77
CA LEU A 534 -17.86 12.36 2.23
C LEU A 534 -17.06 12.18 3.52
N PRO A 535 -17.72 12.10 4.69
CA PRO A 535 -17.09 11.78 5.96
C PRO A 535 -16.31 10.47 5.89
N TYR A 536 -15.24 10.35 6.66
CA TYR A 536 -14.36 9.17 6.63
C TYR A 536 -15.12 7.86 6.91
N GLU A 537 -16.09 7.91 7.84
CA GLU A 537 -16.97 6.79 8.16
C GLU A 537 -17.91 6.36 7.03
N ASP A 538 -18.18 7.24 6.06
CA ASP A 538 -19.02 6.95 4.90
C ASP A 538 -18.23 6.51 3.66
N ALA A 539 -16.93 6.82 3.60
CA ALA A 539 -16.11 6.61 2.40
C ALA A 539 -16.02 5.13 1.98
N THR A 540 -15.68 4.23 2.91
CA THR A 540 -15.62 2.79 2.61
C THR A 540 -16.98 2.18 2.32
N PRO A 541 -18.05 2.44 3.11
CA PRO A 541 -19.39 1.97 2.80
C PRO A 541 -19.92 2.44 1.43
N PHE A 542 -19.71 3.71 1.09
CA PHE A 542 -20.11 4.25 -0.22
C PHE A 542 -19.36 3.54 -1.36
N LEU A 543 -18.03 3.43 -1.25
CA LEU A 543 -17.20 2.75 -2.25
C LEU A 543 -17.60 1.28 -2.39
N TYR A 544 -17.87 0.60 -1.28
CA TYR A 544 -18.34 -0.78 -1.30
C TYR A 544 -19.67 -0.93 -2.05
N LEU A 545 -20.65 -0.06 -1.77
CA LEU A 545 -21.94 -0.08 -2.46
C LEU A 545 -21.75 0.20 -3.96
N MET A 546 -20.94 1.20 -4.30
CA MET A 546 -20.65 1.54 -5.70
C MET A 546 -20.08 0.34 -6.47
N GLU A 547 -19.11 -0.35 -5.89
CA GLU A 547 -18.53 -1.54 -6.51
C GLU A 547 -19.48 -2.75 -6.48
N ALA A 548 -20.31 -2.88 -5.47
CA ALA A 548 -21.31 -3.94 -5.39
C ALA A 548 -22.40 -3.81 -6.48
N VAL A 549 -22.72 -2.57 -6.88
CA VAL A 549 -23.69 -2.24 -7.93
C VAL A 549 -23.03 -2.26 -9.32
N CYS A 550 -21.94 -1.52 -9.49
CA CYS A 550 -21.29 -1.32 -10.80
C CYS A 550 -20.31 -2.44 -11.19
N GLY A 551 -19.91 -3.27 -10.23
CA GLY A 551 -18.92 -4.33 -10.38
C GLY A 551 -17.65 -4.06 -9.60
N PHE A 552 -17.22 -5.05 -8.81
CA PHE A 552 -15.97 -4.97 -8.06
C PHE A 552 -14.77 -4.96 -9.01
N GLN A 553 -13.91 -3.96 -8.86
CA GLN A 553 -12.63 -3.91 -9.56
C GLN A 553 -11.60 -4.75 -8.80
N THR A 554 -11.86 -6.07 -8.72
CA THR A 554 -10.96 -6.99 -8.03
C THR A 554 -9.61 -7.07 -8.72
N ASN A 555 -8.54 -6.95 -7.93
CA ASN A 555 -7.19 -7.15 -8.44
C ASN A 555 -6.73 -8.59 -8.17
N SER A 556 -6.95 -9.45 -9.14
CA SER A 556 -6.54 -10.88 -9.08
C SER A 556 -5.04 -11.09 -9.37
N ALA A 557 -4.32 -10.07 -9.85
CA ALA A 557 -2.89 -10.16 -10.06
C ALA A 557 -2.12 -10.10 -8.74
N VAL A 558 -2.62 -9.38 -7.74
CA VAL A 558 -2.02 -9.30 -6.40
C VAL A 558 -2.13 -10.65 -5.70
N ARG A 559 -1.01 -11.14 -5.20
CA ARG A 559 -0.87 -12.41 -4.49
C ARG A 559 -0.64 -12.26 -2.99
N HIS A 560 -0.10 -11.13 -2.57
CA HIS A 560 0.16 -10.84 -1.16
C HIS A 560 -0.14 -9.39 -0.81
N VAL A 561 -0.90 -9.19 0.26
CA VAL A 561 -1.20 -7.88 0.83
C VAL A 561 -0.62 -7.79 2.23
N ILE A 562 0.13 -6.75 2.50
CA ILE A 562 0.64 -6.42 3.83
C ILE A 562 -0.07 -5.16 4.31
N ILE A 563 -0.59 -5.20 5.53
CA ILE A 563 -1.25 -4.07 6.18
C ILE A 563 -0.42 -3.72 7.41
N ASP A 564 0.22 -2.58 7.40
CA ASP A 564 0.93 -2.08 8.59
C ASP A 564 -0.01 -1.20 9.42
N GLU A 565 0.19 -1.17 10.73
CA GLU A 565 -0.68 -0.53 11.72
C GLU A 565 -2.16 -0.96 11.55
N ALA A 566 -2.37 -2.27 11.44
CA ALA A 566 -3.70 -2.83 11.16
C ALA A 566 -4.76 -2.51 12.23
N GLN A 567 -4.35 -2.13 13.44
CA GLN A 567 -5.27 -1.65 14.47
C GLN A 567 -5.98 -0.34 14.10
N ASP A 568 -5.48 0.39 13.10
CA ASP A 568 -6.08 1.64 12.63
C ASP A 568 -7.18 1.43 11.58
N TYR A 569 -7.39 0.18 11.15
CA TYR A 569 -8.43 -0.18 10.19
C TYR A 569 -9.72 -0.61 10.87
N SER A 570 -10.85 -0.22 10.31
CA SER A 570 -12.15 -0.72 10.78
C SER A 570 -12.43 -2.15 10.29
N PRO A 571 -13.32 -2.90 10.96
CA PRO A 571 -13.80 -4.21 10.49
C PRO A 571 -14.33 -4.17 9.05
N PHE A 572 -15.05 -3.11 8.71
CA PHE A 572 -15.56 -2.91 7.36
C PHE A 572 -14.43 -2.76 6.34
N GLN A 573 -13.41 -1.94 6.63
CA GLN A 573 -12.26 -1.73 5.74
C GLN A 573 -11.49 -3.01 5.46
N LEU A 574 -11.26 -3.84 6.47
CA LEU A 574 -10.58 -5.13 6.29
C LEU A 574 -11.42 -6.12 5.49
N ALA A 575 -12.74 -6.15 5.70
CA ALA A 575 -13.65 -6.97 4.90
C ALA A 575 -13.66 -6.49 3.42
N TYR A 576 -13.60 -5.19 3.20
CA TYR A 576 -13.50 -4.60 1.87
C TYR A 576 -12.18 -4.99 1.18
N LEU A 577 -11.03 -4.86 1.87
CA LEU A 577 -9.72 -5.27 1.33
C LEU A 577 -9.69 -6.76 0.96
N LYS A 578 -10.29 -7.62 1.78
CA LYS A 578 -10.43 -9.04 1.44
C LYS A 578 -11.24 -9.24 0.15
N ARG A 579 -12.27 -8.44 -0.07
CA ARG A 579 -13.10 -8.50 -1.27
C ARG A 579 -12.36 -7.96 -2.50
N LEU A 580 -11.56 -6.93 -2.32
CA LEU A 580 -10.75 -6.31 -3.37
C LEU A 580 -9.64 -7.25 -3.87
N PHE A 581 -9.05 -8.04 -2.96
CA PHE A 581 -7.97 -8.98 -3.22
C PHE A 581 -8.37 -10.42 -2.89
N PRO A 582 -9.27 -11.07 -3.63
CA PRO A 582 -9.89 -12.34 -3.23
C PRO A 582 -8.92 -13.53 -3.21
N HIS A 583 -7.84 -13.47 -3.96
CA HIS A 583 -6.87 -14.56 -4.11
C HIS A 583 -5.52 -14.31 -3.43
N CYS A 584 -5.43 -13.24 -2.64
CA CYS A 584 -4.20 -12.91 -1.94
C CYS A 584 -4.08 -13.59 -0.58
N ARG A 585 -2.85 -13.78 -0.12
CA ARG A 585 -2.52 -13.97 1.29
C ARG A 585 -2.39 -12.62 1.95
N MET A 586 -2.79 -12.52 3.20
CA MET A 586 -2.77 -11.26 3.94
C MET A 586 -1.85 -11.36 5.17
N THR A 587 -1.05 -10.32 5.39
CA THR A 587 -0.25 -10.16 6.62
C THR A 587 -0.62 -8.84 7.26
N ALA A 588 -1.24 -8.88 8.43
CA ALA A 588 -1.63 -7.72 9.20
C ALA A 588 -0.70 -7.55 10.41
N LEU A 589 -0.10 -6.37 10.53
CA LEU A 589 0.82 -6.02 11.61
C LEU A 589 0.16 -4.95 12.46
N GLY A 590 0.12 -5.13 13.76
CA GLY A 590 -0.53 -4.16 14.62
C GLY A 590 -0.15 -4.27 16.10
N ASP A 591 -0.58 -3.26 16.84
CA ASP A 591 -0.54 -3.21 18.30
C ASP A 591 -1.89 -2.66 18.79
N LEU A 592 -2.74 -3.52 19.31
CA LEU A 592 -4.08 -3.12 19.75
C LEU A 592 -4.06 -2.03 20.83
N SER A 593 -2.97 -1.96 21.63
CA SER A 593 -2.79 -0.94 22.65
C SER A 593 -2.43 0.44 22.10
N GLN A 594 -2.14 0.55 20.79
CA GLN A 594 -1.83 1.80 20.09
C GLN A 594 -2.95 2.30 19.18
N ALA A 595 -4.14 1.68 19.19
CA ALA A 595 -5.29 2.16 18.43
C ALA A 595 -5.72 3.55 18.93
N ILE A 596 -5.74 4.53 18.04
CA ILE A 596 -6.09 5.92 18.37
C ILE A 596 -7.40 6.36 17.72
N TYR A 597 -7.86 5.68 16.70
CA TYR A 597 -9.04 6.04 15.93
C TYR A 597 -10.30 5.39 16.50
N SER A 598 -11.38 6.16 16.61
CA SER A 598 -12.66 5.70 17.14
C SER A 598 -13.31 4.62 16.26
N HIS A 599 -13.13 4.67 14.94
CA HIS A 599 -13.64 3.65 14.02
C HIS A 599 -12.95 2.29 14.20
N ALA A 600 -11.74 2.27 14.76
CA ALA A 600 -10.95 1.08 15.04
C ALA A 600 -11.25 0.48 16.43
N SER A 601 -11.88 1.22 17.34
CA SER A 601 -12.14 0.80 18.74
C SER A 601 -13.07 -0.42 18.85
N ALA A 602 -13.69 -0.86 17.75
CA ALA A 602 -14.46 -2.11 17.71
C ALA A 602 -13.56 -3.36 17.82
N TYR A 603 -12.24 -3.21 17.80
CA TYR A 603 -11.26 -4.28 17.97
C TYR A 603 -10.72 -4.36 19.41
N SER A 604 -11.57 -4.58 20.38
CA SER A 604 -11.06 -4.99 21.70
C SER A 604 -10.39 -6.37 21.69
N GLU A 605 -10.56 -7.14 20.60
CA GLU A 605 -10.04 -8.51 20.44
C GLU A 605 -9.58 -8.75 18.98
N ILE A 606 -8.63 -9.67 18.78
CA ILE A 606 -8.13 -10.12 17.46
C ILE A 606 -9.21 -10.87 16.66
N ASP A 607 -10.22 -11.36 17.33
CA ASP A 607 -11.25 -12.25 16.79
C ASP A 607 -11.96 -11.73 15.52
N PRO A 608 -12.28 -10.43 15.36
CA PRO A 608 -12.91 -9.96 14.14
C PRO A 608 -12.03 -10.10 12.89
N ILE A 609 -10.70 -9.91 13.03
CA ILE A 609 -9.76 -10.08 11.91
C ILE A 609 -9.60 -11.57 11.59
N ALA A 610 -9.47 -12.40 12.63
CA ALA A 610 -9.38 -13.85 12.50
C ALA A 610 -10.66 -14.44 11.89
N ALA A 611 -11.83 -13.90 12.25
CA ALA A 611 -13.12 -14.34 11.72
C ALA A 611 -13.27 -14.13 10.20
N LEU A 612 -12.55 -13.17 9.61
CA LEU A 612 -12.60 -12.95 8.17
C LEU A 612 -12.13 -14.16 7.36
N TYR A 613 -11.10 -14.88 7.83
CA TYR A 613 -10.52 -16.03 7.12
C TYR A 613 -10.86 -17.38 7.78
N GLY A 614 -11.38 -17.35 8.99
CA GLY A 614 -11.61 -18.52 9.82
C GLY A 614 -10.34 -18.98 10.57
N PRO A 615 -10.50 -19.68 11.71
CA PRO A 615 -9.40 -20.04 12.60
C PRO A 615 -8.37 -20.97 11.97
N GLU A 616 -8.79 -21.85 11.06
CA GLU A 616 -7.90 -22.82 10.39
C GLU A 616 -6.94 -22.16 9.37
N GLN A 617 -7.31 -21.00 8.83
CA GLN A 617 -6.53 -20.27 7.83
C GLN A 617 -5.78 -19.08 8.42
N THR A 618 -5.97 -18.80 9.70
CA THR A 618 -5.40 -17.65 10.40
C THR A 618 -4.36 -18.10 11.42
N GLU A 619 -3.16 -17.52 11.36
CA GLU A 619 -2.13 -17.69 12.38
C GLU A 619 -1.86 -16.36 13.06
N VAL A 620 -1.82 -16.36 14.39
CA VAL A 620 -1.49 -15.20 15.21
C VAL A 620 -0.13 -15.38 15.86
N ILE A 621 0.80 -14.48 15.60
CA ILE A 621 2.13 -14.48 16.20
C ILE A 621 2.25 -13.22 17.06
N ARG A 622 2.68 -13.39 18.33
CA ARG A 622 2.87 -12.27 19.26
C ARG A 622 4.35 -12.02 19.51
N LEU A 623 4.74 -10.74 19.44
CA LEU A 623 6.08 -10.26 19.74
C LEU A 623 6.04 -9.50 21.08
N PHE A 624 6.67 -10.04 22.09
CA PHE A 624 6.60 -9.49 23.44
C PHE A 624 7.74 -8.50 23.74
N ARG A 625 8.90 -8.60 23.07
CA ARG A 625 10.07 -7.81 23.38
C ARG A 625 10.14 -6.52 22.57
N SER A 626 10.34 -5.39 23.25
CA SER A 626 10.55 -4.08 22.61
C SER A 626 12.06 -3.78 22.52
N TYR A 627 12.54 -3.54 21.29
CA TYR A 627 13.98 -3.30 21.01
C TYR A 627 14.30 -1.82 20.79
N ARG A 628 13.32 -1.01 20.37
CA ARG A 628 13.50 0.41 20.03
C ARG A 628 13.69 1.28 21.28
N SER A 629 12.86 1.07 22.28
CA SER A 629 12.81 1.89 23.48
C SER A 629 13.81 1.43 24.54
N THR A 630 14.24 2.34 25.42
CA THR A 630 15.05 2.00 26.57
C THR A 630 14.23 1.26 27.63
N ARG A 631 14.89 0.51 28.49
CA ARG A 631 14.23 -0.24 29.55
C ARG A 631 13.32 0.65 30.40
N GLU A 632 13.80 1.83 30.77
CA GLU A 632 13.08 2.77 31.63
C GLU A 632 11.83 3.32 30.98
N ILE A 633 11.84 3.51 29.65
CA ILE A 633 10.65 3.91 28.87
C ILE A 633 9.64 2.75 28.82
N VAL A 634 10.09 1.53 28.54
CA VAL A 634 9.22 0.36 28.49
C VAL A 634 8.59 0.07 29.85
N GLU A 635 9.40 0.11 30.95
CA GLU A 635 8.90 -0.06 32.32
C GLU A 635 7.83 0.99 32.69
N PHE A 636 8.00 2.23 32.24
CA PHE A 636 7.01 3.28 32.43
C PHE A 636 5.72 3.03 31.62
N THR A 637 5.84 2.72 30.33
CA THR A 637 4.69 2.52 29.45
C THR A 637 3.90 1.25 29.77
N ARG A 638 4.54 0.20 30.28
CA ARG A 638 3.87 -1.01 30.78
C ARG A 638 2.79 -0.73 31.83
N GLY A 639 3.02 0.28 32.68
CA GLY A 639 2.03 0.69 33.69
C GLY A 639 0.82 1.46 33.13
N ILE A 640 0.82 1.80 31.85
CA ILE A 640 -0.23 2.63 31.22
C ILE A 640 -1.13 1.77 30.32
N VAL A 641 -0.56 0.78 29.63
CA VAL A 641 -1.30 -0.03 28.64
C VAL A 641 -1.93 -1.27 29.28
N PRO A 642 -3.11 -1.70 28.83
CA PRO A 642 -3.66 -3.00 29.19
C PRO A 642 -2.66 -4.12 28.83
N ASP A 643 -2.58 -5.16 29.64
CA ASP A 643 -1.65 -6.31 29.46
C ASP A 643 -0.17 -5.94 29.32
N GLY A 644 0.22 -4.75 29.77
CA GLY A 644 1.60 -4.24 29.68
C GLY A 644 2.63 -5.15 30.35
N ASP A 645 2.24 -5.96 31.34
CA ASP A 645 3.11 -6.92 32.03
C ASP A 645 3.70 -7.98 31.10
N ALA A 646 3.04 -8.28 29.96
CA ALA A 646 3.54 -9.18 28.94
C ALA A 646 4.69 -8.56 28.10
N ILE A 647 4.88 -7.24 28.14
CA ILE A 647 5.92 -6.55 27.35
C ILE A 647 7.28 -6.68 28.05
N GLU A 648 8.24 -7.27 27.38
CA GLU A 648 9.60 -7.44 27.85
C GLU A 648 10.49 -6.27 27.39
N PRO A 649 11.10 -5.54 28.34
CA PRO A 649 12.07 -4.51 27.98
C PRO A 649 13.38 -5.14 27.50
N PHE A 650 13.99 -4.50 26.49
CA PHE A 650 15.36 -4.82 26.12
C PHE A 650 16.37 -4.21 27.12
N THR A 651 17.56 -4.76 27.20
CA THR A 651 18.59 -4.38 28.21
C THR A 651 19.23 -3.00 27.95
N ARG A 652 18.70 -2.19 27.03
CA ARG A 652 19.19 -0.85 26.74
C ARG A 652 18.77 0.13 27.84
N ALA A 653 19.74 0.67 28.57
CA ALA A 653 19.48 1.69 29.60
C ALA A 653 19.30 3.09 29.01
N GLY A 654 18.52 3.93 29.68
CA GLY A 654 18.27 5.32 29.29
C GLY A 654 17.74 6.17 30.45
N GLY A 655 17.38 7.41 30.13
CA GLY A 655 16.76 8.31 31.12
C GLY A 655 15.34 7.85 31.47
N LYS A 656 14.96 7.99 32.73
CA LYS A 656 13.59 7.72 33.18
C LYS A 656 12.63 8.79 32.63
N PRO A 657 11.46 8.40 32.11
CA PRO A 657 10.40 9.34 31.79
C PRO A 657 9.99 10.17 33.01
N ARG A 658 9.70 11.45 32.81
CA ARG A 658 9.26 12.37 33.86
C ARG A 658 7.84 12.81 33.60
N VAL A 659 7.01 12.77 34.61
CA VAL A 659 5.64 13.32 34.58
C VAL A 659 5.64 14.59 35.41
N ILE A 660 5.23 15.70 34.79
CA ILE A 660 5.18 17.00 35.47
C ILE A 660 3.73 17.48 35.41
N GLN A 661 3.13 17.68 36.56
CA GLN A 661 1.76 18.22 36.68
C GLN A 661 1.84 19.74 36.84
N THR A 662 1.02 20.46 36.11
CA THR A 662 0.90 21.93 36.19
C THR A 662 -0.47 22.33 36.67
N SER A 663 -0.57 23.48 37.34
CA SER A 663 -1.85 24.00 37.82
C SER A 663 -2.67 24.74 36.78
N ASP A 664 -1.99 25.30 35.77
CA ASP A 664 -2.63 26.13 34.73
C ASP A 664 -1.80 26.11 33.43
N ARG A 665 -2.41 26.60 32.32
CA ARG A 665 -1.77 26.64 30.98
C ARG A 665 -0.54 27.57 30.92
N GLY A 666 -0.51 28.66 31.66
CA GLY A 666 0.61 29.59 31.67
C GLY A 666 1.85 28.96 32.29
N SER A 667 1.66 28.27 33.41
CA SER A 667 2.70 27.46 34.06
C SER A 667 3.22 26.35 33.17
N LEU A 668 2.32 25.69 32.39
CA LEU A 668 2.68 24.66 31.42
C LEU A 668 3.62 25.20 30.34
N HIS A 669 3.27 26.33 29.72
CA HIS A 669 4.10 26.91 28.64
C HIS A 669 5.45 27.38 29.16
N SER A 670 5.51 27.94 30.36
CA SER A 670 6.76 28.36 31.00
C SER A 670 7.68 27.16 31.28
N LEU A 671 7.12 26.06 31.80
CA LEU A 671 7.86 24.81 32.03
C LEU A 671 8.33 24.16 30.75
N LEU A 672 7.51 24.15 29.69
CA LEU A 672 7.90 23.65 28.37
C LEU A 672 9.06 24.46 27.80
N ALA A 673 9.00 25.80 27.90
CA ALA A 673 10.10 26.67 27.44
C ALA A 673 11.42 26.38 28.20
N ALA A 674 11.34 26.21 29.53
CA ALA A 674 12.50 25.89 30.34
C ALA A 674 13.08 24.51 30.00
N GLU A 675 12.21 23.50 29.78
CA GLU A 675 12.66 22.15 29.40
C GLU A 675 13.29 22.11 28.00
N VAL A 676 12.73 22.85 27.04
CA VAL A 676 13.31 23.00 25.70
C VAL A 676 14.69 23.65 25.79
N ALA A 677 14.85 24.73 26.59
CA ALA A 677 16.13 25.38 26.78
C ALA A 677 17.16 24.40 27.39
N ARG A 678 16.76 23.64 28.42
CA ARG A 678 17.61 22.62 29.05
C ARG A 678 18.07 21.56 28.04
N LEU A 679 17.16 21.05 27.19
CA LEU A 679 17.51 20.04 26.18
C LEU A 679 18.44 20.58 25.09
N LEU A 680 18.29 21.85 24.71
CA LEU A 680 19.21 22.51 23.78
C LEU A 680 20.63 22.65 24.42
N ASP A 681 20.69 23.04 25.68
CA ASP A 681 21.96 23.13 26.42
C ASP A 681 22.65 21.77 26.58
N GLU A 682 21.88 20.69 26.67
CA GLU A 682 22.37 19.29 26.66
C GLU A 682 22.85 18.82 25.29
N GLY A 683 22.67 19.62 24.24
CA GLY A 683 23.18 19.36 22.91
C GLY A 683 22.23 18.58 22.00
N TYR A 684 20.93 18.48 22.31
CA TYR A 684 19.96 17.89 21.42
C TYR A 684 19.73 18.77 20.18
N ALA A 685 19.99 18.23 18.99
CA ALA A 685 19.87 18.96 17.72
C ALA A 685 18.43 19.17 17.27
N SER A 686 17.49 18.34 17.73
CA SER A 686 16.06 18.45 17.39
C SER A 686 15.19 18.07 18.57
N ILE A 687 14.12 18.86 18.80
CA ILE A 687 13.17 18.68 19.88
C ILE A 687 11.76 18.74 19.28
N ALA A 688 10.89 17.81 19.67
CA ALA A 688 9.49 17.81 19.26
C ALA A 688 8.59 18.02 20.49
N ILE A 689 7.64 18.95 20.37
CA ILE A 689 6.55 19.13 21.31
C ILE A 689 5.31 18.52 20.69
N ILE A 690 4.76 17.50 21.35
CA ILE A 690 3.61 16.74 20.84
C ILE A 690 2.39 17.12 21.69
N THR A 691 1.31 17.51 21.05
CA THR A 691 0.05 17.90 21.67
C THR A 691 -1.08 16.95 21.26
N LYS A 692 -2.17 16.94 22.00
CA LYS A 692 -3.30 16.07 21.73
C LYS A 692 -4.07 16.48 20.45
N THR A 693 -4.19 17.81 20.19
CA THR A 693 -4.98 18.37 19.10
C THR A 693 -4.21 19.44 18.34
N ALA A 694 -4.65 19.74 17.11
CA ALA A 694 -4.06 20.80 16.30
C ALA A 694 -4.26 22.18 16.94
N SER A 695 -5.39 22.41 17.63
CA SER A 695 -5.64 23.66 18.35
C SER A 695 -4.69 23.84 19.53
N GLU A 696 -4.39 22.78 20.28
CA GLU A 696 -3.37 22.82 21.32
C GLU A 696 -1.96 23.08 20.76
N ALA A 697 -1.62 22.52 19.60
CA ALA A 697 -0.35 22.78 18.93
C ALA A 697 -0.22 24.26 18.54
N GLU A 698 -1.31 24.86 18.03
CA GLU A 698 -1.37 26.27 17.69
C GLU A 698 -1.16 27.16 18.91
N LEU A 699 -1.91 26.90 19.98
CA LEU A 699 -1.79 27.65 21.24
C LEU A 699 -0.38 27.50 21.85
N ALA A 700 0.18 26.30 21.84
CA ALA A 700 1.54 26.08 22.30
C ALA A 700 2.56 26.81 21.43
N HIS A 701 2.40 26.81 20.10
CA HIS A 701 3.28 27.53 19.19
C HIS A 701 3.26 29.04 19.44
N GLN A 702 2.04 29.63 19.58
CA GLN A 702 1.88 31.06 19.86
C GLN A 702 2.47 31.45 21.22
N ALA A 703 2.27 30.63 22.24
CA ALA A 703 2.75 30.90 23.60
C ALA A 703 4.29 30.71 23.74
N LEU A 704 4.88 29.72 23.06
CA LEU A 704 6.29 29.40 23.17
C LEU A 704 7.19 30.22 22.26
N THR A 705 6.69 30.71 21.13
CA THR A 705 7.48 31.53 20.18
C THR A 705 8.17 32.73 20.85
N PRO A 706 7.52 33.54 21.68
CA PRO A 706 8.19 34.66 22.35
C PRO A 706 9.12 34.24 23.49
N LEU A 707 8.98 33.01 24.02
CA LEU A 707 9.77 32.51 25.16
C LEU A 707 11.06 31.80 24.73
N LEU A 708 11.15 31.32 23.50
CA LEU A 708 12.26 30.55 22.98
C LEU A 708 13.15 31.42 22.10
N GLN A 709 14.48 31.38 22.36
CA GLN A 709 15.49 32.04 21.53
C GLN A 709 15.80 31.29 20.21
N ALA A 710 15.29 30.07 20.06
CA ALA A 710 15.48 29.21 18.90
C ALA A 710 14.24 29.21 18.00
N PRO A 711 14.39 29.03 16.68
CA PRO A 711 13.26 29.05 15.74
C PRO A 711 12.31 27.85 16.02
N LEU A 712 11.05 28.17 16.31
CA LEU A 712 9.98 27.22 16.49
C LEU A 712 9.22 27.00 15.15
N GLY A 713 9.32 25.82 14.59
CA GLY A 713 8.59 25.44 13.37
C GLY A 713 7.28 24.73 13.69
N ARG A 714 6.23 25.01 12.91
CA ARG A 714 4.96 24.29 12.95
C ARG A 714 4.92 23.23 11.84
N ALA A 715 4.57 22.01 12.17
CA ALA A 715 4.36 20.95 11.20
C ALA A 715 2.90 20.48 11.24
N ARG A 716 2.15 20.71 10.17
CA ARG A 716 0.82 20.13 9.96
C ARG A 716 0.87 18.69 9.46
N HIS A 717 2.03 18.28 8.88
CA HIS A 717 2.28 16.91 8.44
C HIS A 717 3.64 16.43 8.95
N PRO A 718 3.80 15.13 9.21
CA PRO A 718 5.07 14.59 9.68
C PRO A 718 6.13 14.65 8.58
N PHE A 719 7.30 15.21 8.93
CA PHE A 719 8.55 15.15 8.19
C PHE A 719 8.65 15.85 6.83
N VAL A 720 9.20 17.06 6.86
CA VAL A 720 10.09 17.54 5.80
C VAL A 720 11.48 17.62 6.44
N SER A 721 12.42 16.80 5.96
CA SER A 721 13.84 16.92 6.31
C SER A 721 14.38 18.21 5.73
N GLY A 722 14.79 19.13 6.57
CA GLY A 722 15.54 20.34 6.21
C GLY A 722 16.64 20.53 7.24
N GLU A 723 17.86 20.68 6.78
CA GLU A 723 19.05 20.96 7.59
C GLU A 723 18.85 22.20 8.46
N GLY A 724 19.22 22.10 9.73
CA GLY A 724 19.22 23.17 10.71
C GLY A 724 18.39 22.83 11.94
N GLY A 725 19.02 22.88 13.14
CA GLY A 725 18.40 22.62 14.43
C GLY A 725 17.10 23.43 14.59
N ARG A 726 15.94 22.75 14.64
CA ARG A 726 14.63 23.37 14.74
C ARG A 726 13.78 22.69 15.80
N ILE A 727 13.17 23.50 16.64
CA ILE A 727 12.12 23.10 17.57
C ILE A 727 10.82 23.04 16.78
N ARG A 728 10.01 21.96 16.93
CA ARG A 728 8.73 21.82 16.24
C ARG A 728 7.64 21.43 17.24
N CYS A 729 6.49 22.11 17.17
CA CYS A 729 5.26 21.70 17.82
C CYS A 729 4.50 20.73 16.90
N ARG A 730 3.99 19.61 17.45
CA ARG A 730 3.29 18.56 16.70
C ARG A 730 2.05 18.07 17.41
N THR A 731 1.03 17.74 16.62
CA THR A 731 0.02 16.76 17.01
C THR A 731 0.56 15.35 16.83
N PRO A 732 0.15 14.36 17.65
CA PRO A 732 0.51 12.96 17.43
C PRO A 732 0.04 12.49 16.05
N LEU A 733 0.87 11.68 15.43
CA LEU A 733 0.48 10.86 14.28
C LEU A 733 -0.34 9.71 14.79
#